data_9cd649b68ad6db392590db99add00eff
#
_entry.id   9cd649b68ad6db392590db99add00eff
#
_cell.length_a   1.000
_cell.length_b   1.000
_cell.length_c   1.000
_cell.angle_alpha   90.00
_cell.angle_beta   90.00
_cell.angle_gamma   90.00
#
_symmetry.space_group_name_H-M   'P 1'
#
loop_
_entity.id
_entity.type
_entity.pdbx_description
1 polymer ?
#
loop_
_entity_poly.entity_id
_entity_poly.type
_entity_poly.pdbx_seq_one_letter_code
_entity_poly.pdbx_strand_id
1 'polypeptide(L)'
;MTLIVSAIQAQRFVNITLDGAQTVSSIAQDKQGVIWLGTENGLYSYDGYHSYRHYADHAFSNTRVNALAFKGNMLYLATGSGILAFDTQRYSYVSTPAKEHFDNGSQRKLLKEQRVLDVRNEKATLGSDVYALLHTPKGLLTGSISGLRLNQRLIPLRQGEQPLVNALAYDAKRKCYWVGTEGALYCADLQLRHFSKIEELNGNSVKCLAEDNEGKLYIGTDNGLYSLSIHNVLEHNVHDSRDAASIPNNIVWACFVDKWQNVWIGTDNGLSRLSTHTYYEYMPLDKLTFTGEGNCLHAILQTKNGDWWLGGTNGLIWQGCVWYKQNNQQYPLTHNRVRKIYEDHEGDLWACTDHGINLLQRSSQQMMNFIVYDKSGKYSTAWAYDILEDRQGRIWMASYMGGIFVINKQKLVTAIAHSRTSSITATASCIADAHFTDQGKNALSGIHVGQMVMDGKGMIWASTYNRLDRIDPVRMTVEHTANVGAINYLMADSHGNVWVGDNSSVKCYDMAARKGREARLADIQTHEWQIGGKVSTMCDVEGKIWVVSGDECCVIDKNGKSFRFIIPALSPLTMAYSKSEHVVVMGGNDGVVRVRADLAEPSAAASQKEKMQLFLTGVIVNGAQVMDGAQASAGHADEAPLYLKKLTLESDENNFTLQLSDLPFGDHPSRVYAYRLDGIDHDWHYLNQGNLDIVYNGLPYGDYQLAVHVLDGEGNIGEEVYSLDISILPPWYLSIWARLFYLALAIGAVWGGMKFYLVRERLAEEQRQKAEILEQVDARMKFFASLAERLKAAVSHRSFEEVTQLVDSSLVVDSTAMADLPNEGTQAVPSSDSTPSTEVAAESENPAEEASQQKPMTLSDADQRLLREVNEAIEKHMIDSDFNVTSLQEIIGIGGKQLYRKIKAMTGKTPVEYIRGIRLRKAAMMLKEGKFSVSEVMYSVGFSNSSYFSKCFSKEYGMTPTEFMKVKS
;
A
#
# COMPACT_ATOMS: atom_id res chain seq x y z
N MET A 1 -30.02 -25.47 -12.32
CA MET A 1 -28.70 -25.94 -11.87
C MET A 1 -27.93 -26.75 -12.92
N THR A 2 -28.59 -27.49 -13.78
CA THR A 2 -27.89 -28.15 -14.90
C THR A 2 -27.24 -27.18 -15.91
N LEU A 3 -27.64 -25.92 -15.96
CA LEU A 3 -27.02 -24.87 -16.77
C LEU A 3 -25.73 -24.27 -16.10
N ILE A 4 -25.51 -24.49 -14.81
CA ILE A 4 -24.28 -24.06 -14.10
C ILE A 4 -23.15 -25.09 -14.31
N VAL A 5 -23.47 -26.34 -14.63
CA VAL A 5 -22.49 -27.42 -14.83
C VAL A 5 -21.85 -27.41 -16.22
N SER A 6 -22.45 -26.71 -17.19
CA SER A 6 -21.89 -26.58 -18.54
C SER A 6 -21.33 -25.18 -18.86
N ALA A 7 -21.22 -24.30 -17.87
CA ALA A 7 -20.52 -23.06 -18.05
C ALA A 7 -19.02 -23.36 -18.17
N ILE A 8 -18.57 -23.34 -19.41
CA ILE A 8 -17.22 -23.23 -19.91
C ILE A 8 -16.26 -22.88 -18.78
N GLN A 9 -15.22 -23.71 -18.55
CA GLN A 9 -14.03 -23.35 -17.78
C GLN A 9 -13.48 -22.03 -18.35
N ALA A 10 -14.00 -20.92 -17.89
CA ALA A 10 -13.49 -19.61 -18.26
C ALA A 10 -12.10 -19.51 -17.63
N GLN A 11 -11.07 -19.58 -18.44
CA GLN A 11 -9.70 -19.31 -18.01
C GLN A 11 -9.71 -17.93 -17.37
N ARG A 12 -9.21 -17.82 -16.15
CA ARG A 12 -9.20 -16.55 -15.41
C ARG A 12 -7.84 -15.90 -15.50
N PHE A 13 -7.83 -14.65 -15.93
CA PHE A 13 -6.64 -13.84 -16.04
C PHE A 13 -6.53 -12.89 -14.84
N VAL A 14 -5.34 -12.82 -14.25
CA VAL A 14 -5.00 -11.82 -13.26
C VAL A 14 -4.36 -10.65 -13.99
N ASN A 15 -5.07 -9.52 -14.06
CA ASN A 15 -4.60 -8.32 -14.75
C ASN A 15 -3.74 -7.46 -13.82
N ILE A 16 -2.59 -7.03 -14.32
CA ILE A 16 -1.57 -6.28 -13.61
C ILE A 16 -1.38 -4.95 -14.31
N THR A 17 -1.61 -3.87 -13.58
CA THR A 17 -1.40 -2.51 -14.07
C THR A 17 0.04 -2.08 -13.77
N LEU A 18 0.71 -1.51 -14.76
CA LEU A 18 2.07 -1.00 -14.62
C LEU A 18 2.03 0.53 -14.54
N ASP A 19 2.69 1.10 -13.53
CA ASP A 19 2.76 2.56 -13.41
C ASP A 19 3.57 3.19 -14.54
N GLY A 20 2.87 3.98 -15.38
CA GLY A 20 3.49 4.73 -16.46
C GLY A 20 3.78 3.94 -17.74
N ALA A 21 3.33 2.69 -17.88
CA ALA A 21 3.39 1.92 -19.11
C ALA A 21 2.02 1.28 -19.40
N GLN A 22 1.63 1.23 -20.69
CA GLN A 22 0.42 0.57 -21.14
C GLN A 22 0.75 -0.68 -21.96
N THR A 23 1.60 -0.54 -22.99
CA THR A 23 1.94 -1.65 -23.89
C THR A 23 3.06 -2.51 -23.33
N VAL A 24 2.84 -3.81 -23.16
CA VAL A 24 3.88 -4.80 -22.82
C VAL A 24 4.22 -5.62 -24.06
N SER A 25 5.40 -5.36 -24.64
CA SER A 25 5.84 -5.91 -25.95
C SER A 25 6.75 -7.14 -25.82
N SER A 26 7.37 -7.37 -24.65
CA SER A 26 8.21 -8.55 -24.41
C SER A 26 8.28 -8.90 -22.93
N ILE A 27 8.46 -10.18 -22.63
CA ILE A 27 8.47 -10.73 -21.26
C ILE A 27 9.64 -11.70 -21.14
N ALA A 28 10.35 -11.67 -20.02
CA ALA A 28 11.40 -12.62 -19.67
C ALA A 28 11.42 -12.87 -18.16
N GLN A 29 12.02 -13.96 -17.71
CA GLN A 29 12.18 -14.28 -16.29
C GLN A 29 13.66 -14.49 -15.97
N ASP A 30 14.11 -13.97 -14.81
CA ASP A 30 15.46 -14.21 -14.31
C ASP A 30 15.56 -15.54 -13.53
N LYS A 31 16.78 -15.85 -13.06
CA LYS A 31 17.04 -17.08 -12.30
C LYS A 31 16.34 -17.11 -10.94
N GLN A 32 16.15 -15.96 -10.31
CA GLN A 32 15.46 -15.83 -9.05
C GLN A 32 13.94 -16.04 -9.24
N GLY A 33 13.39 -15.58 -10.35
CA GLY A 33 11.99 -15.71 -10.70
C GLY A 33 11.30 -14.38 -10.93
N VAL A 34 12.01 -13.26 -10.81
CA VAL A 34 11.46 -11.93 -11.13
C VAL A 34 11.09 -11.86 -12.61
N ILE A 35 9.95 -11.28 -12.92
CA ILE A 35 9.47 -11.09 -14.28
C ILE A 35 9.94 -9.74 -14.81
N TRP A 36 10.62 -9.76 -15.95
CA TRP A 36 11.13 -8.58 -16.63
C TRP A 36 10.28 -8.27 -17.86
N LEU A 37 9.92 -7.00 -18.02
CA LEU A 37 8.94 -6.53 -18.99
C LEU A 37 9.56 -5.46 -19.88
N GLY A 38 9.51 -5.68 -21.18
CA GLY A 38 9.82 -4.64 -22.17
C GLY A 38 8.55 -3.93 -22.58
N THR A 39 8.56 -2.60 -22.45
CA THR A 39 7.39 -1.76 -22.71
C THR A 39 7.70 -0.67 -23.74
N GLU A 40 6.68 0.13 -24.13
CA GLU A 40 6.86 1.32 -24.95
C GLU A 40 7.68 2.39 -24.25
N ASN A 41 7.73 2.36 -22.90
CA ASN A 41 8.40 3.35 -22.06
C ASN A 41 9.67 2.82 -21.35
N GLY A 42 10.26 1.71 -21.84
CA GLY A 42 11.49 1.16 -21.32
C GLY A 42 11.34 -0.18 -20.61
N LEU A 43 12.26 -0.47 -19.69
CA LEU A 43 12.37 -1.73 -18.96
C LEU A 43 11.67 -1.64 -17.60
N TYR A 44 10.89 -2.68 -17.28
CA TYR A 44 10.24 -2.86 -15.97
C TYR A 44 10.59 -4.24 -15.42
N SER A 45 10.52 -4.38 -14.09
CA SER A 45 10.49 -5.68 -13.40
C SER A 45 9.25 -5.78 -12.53
N TYR A 46 8.76 -7.01 -12.31
CA TYR A 46 7.60 -7.32 -11.48
C TYR A 46 7.91 -8.50 -10.56
N ASP A 47 7.67 -8.32 -9.26
CA ASP A 47 8.01 -9.27 -8.21
C ASP A 47 6.81 -10.04 -7.65
N GLY A 48 5.60 -9.79 -8.18
CA GLY A 48 4.35 -10.37 -7.71
C GLY A 48 3.49 -9.39 -6.90
N TYR A 49 4.09 -8.38 -6.32
CA TYR A 49 3.43 -7.33 -5.54
C TYR A 49 3.64 -5.94 -6.16
N HIS A 50 4.88 -5.63 -6.58
CA HIS A 50 5.28 -4.32 -7.06
C HIS A 50 5.85 -4.37 -8.47
N SER A 51 5.64 -3.31 -9.23
CA SER A 51 6.29 -3.09 -10.51
C SER A 51 7.30 -1.95 -10.42
N TYR A 52 8.53 -2.20 -10.89
CA TYR A 52 9.63 -1.24 -10.84
C TYR A 52 10.07 -0.84 -12.24
N ARG A 53 10.15 0.45 -12.50
CA ARG A 53 10.70 0.98 -13.75
C ARG A 53 12.19 1.21 -13.61
N HIS A 54 12.99 0.66 -14.52
CA HIS A 54 14.44 0.83 -14.56
C HIS A 54 14.80 1.95 -15.54
N TYR A 55 15.10 3.12 -14.97
CA TYR A 55 15.49 4.28 -15.78
C TYR A 55 16.90 4.12 -16.30
N ALA A 56 17.11 4.47 -17.59
CA ALA A 56 18.46 4.78 -18.09
C ALA A 56 18.67 6.28 -17.90
N ASP A 57 19.76 6.66 -17.27
CA ASP A 57 20.23 8.05 -17.36
C ASP A 57 20.42 8.40 -18.84
N HIS A 58 19.74 9.47 -19.27
CA HIS A 58 19.80 10.02 -20.62
C HIS A 58 18.91 9.33 -21.68
N ALA A 59 19.02 9.73 -22.90
CA ALA A 59 18.25 9.54 -24.14
C ALA A 59 17.57 8.17 -24.41
N PHE A 60 17.71 7.17 -23.57
CA PHE A 60 17.17 5.80 -23.75
C PHE A 60 16.00 5.46 -22.84
N SER A 61 15.68 6.28 -21.85
CA SER A 61 14.66 6.00 -20.83
C SER A 61 13.23 5.81 -21.37
N ASN A 62 12.93 6.34 -22.57
CA ASN A 62 11.63 6.25 -23.21
C ASN A 62 11.70 5.50 -24.55
N THR A 63 12.64 4.57 -24.68
CA THR A 63 12.78 3.80 -25.91
C THR A 63 11.97 2.51 -25.79
N ARG A 64 11.12 2.22 -26.77
CA ARG A 64 10.37 0.97 -26.85
C ARG A 64 11.33 -0.23 -26.84
N VAL A 65 11.07 -1.18 -25.95
CA VAL A 65 11.81 -2.45 -25.84
C VAL A 65 11.02 -3.54 -26.56
N ASN A 66 11.54 -3.99 -27.71
CA ASN A 66 10.85 -4.93 -28.57
C ASN A 66 11.05 -6.41 -28.17
N ALA A 67 12.24 -6.74 -27.63
CA ALA A 67 12.55 -8.10 -27.16
C ALA A 67 13.53 -8.07 -25.99
N LEU A 68 13.41 -9.08 -25.12
CA LEU A 68 14.26 -9.32 -23.95
C LEU A 68 14.90 -10.70 -24.04
N ALA A 69 16.18 -10.82 -23.64
CA ALA A 69 16.84 -12.12 -23.53
C ALA A 69 17.94 -12.11 -22.47
N PHE A 70 17.99 -13.15 -21.63
CA PHE A 70 19.02 -13.33 -20.61
C PHE A 70 20.25 -14.11 -21.12
N LYS A 71 21.43 -13.65 -20.69
CA LYS A 71 22.67 -14.44 -20.73
C LYS A 71 23.40 -14.27 -19.40
N GLY A 72 23.29 -15.27 -18.54
CA GLY A 72 23.77 -15.16 -17.14
C GLY A 72 22.95 -14.15 -16.35
N ASN A 73 23.60 -13.13 -15.82
CA ASN A 73 22.97 -12.02 -15.07
C ASN A 73 22.79 -10.75 -15.96
N MET A 74 23.17 -10.85 -17.22
CA MET A 74 22.98 -9.77 -18.19
C MET A 74 21.67 -9.95 -18.92
N LEU A 75 20.82 -8.92 -18.90
CA LEU A 75 19.59 -8.81 -19.67
C LEU A 75 19.86 -7.94 -20.90
N TYR A 76 19.71 -8.52 -22.08
CA TYR A 76 19.85 -7.80 -23.36
C TYR A 76 18.47 -7.33 -23.82
N LEU A 77 18.41 -6.10 -24.32
CA LEU A 77 17.19 -5.42 -24.79
C LEU A 77 17.35 -5.07 -26.26
N ALA A 78 16.45 -5.56 -27.11
CA ALA A 78 16.31 -5.06 -28.48
C ALA A 78 15.38 -3.84 -28.46
N THR A 79 15.89 -2.68 -28.91
CA THR A 79 15.15 -1.42 -28.82
C THR A 79 15.04 -0.73 -30.18
N GLY A 80 14.20 0.30 -30.25
CA GLY A 80 14.12 1.21 -31.39
C GLY A 80 15.44 1.92 -31.71
N SER A 81 16.38 1.95 -30.74
CA SER A 81 17.69 2.62 -30.87
C SER A 81 18.88 1.66 -30.92
N GLY A 82 18.66 0.35 -31.00
CA GLY A 82 19.69 -0.69 -31.06
C GLY A 82 19.59 -1.69 -29.92
N ILE A 83 20.71 -2.33 -29.57
CA ILE A 83 20.79 -3.31 -28.47
C ILE A 83 21.39 -2.63 -27.24
N LEU A 84 20.69 -2.75 -26.10
CA LEU A 84 21.16 -2.35 -24.80
C LEU A 84 21.44 -3.60 -23.93
N ALA A 85 22.29 -3.46 -22.93
CA ALA A 85 22.56 -4.49 -21.93
C ALA A 85 22.36 -3.91 -20.53
N PHE A 86 21.65 -4.65 -19.68
CA PHE A 86 21.33 -4.28 -18.31
C PHE A 86 21.88 -5.34 -17.35
N ASP A 87 22.63 -4.93 -16.35
CA ASP A 87 23.14 -5.79 -15.29
C ASP A 87 22.10 -5.89 -14.17
N THR A 88 21.47 -7.04 -14.02
CA THR A 88 20.45 -7.27 -13.01
C THR A 88 20.98 -7.42 -11.58
N GLN A 89 22.30 -7.57 -11.38
CA GLN A 89 22.90 -7.56 -10.04
C GLN A 89 23.17 -6.14 -9.53
N ARG A 90 23.34 -5.18 -10.45
CA ARG A 90 23.66 -3.78 -10.10
C ARG A 90 22.56 -2.81 -10.46
N TYR A 91 21.50 -3.28 -11.10
CA TYR A 91 20.42 -2.47 -11.66
C TYR A 91 20.95 -1.30 -12.49
N SER A 92 21.91 -1.57 -13.34
CA SER A 92 22.58 -0.55 -14.15
C SER A 92 22.72 -0.95 -15.62
N TYR A 93 22.60 0.03 -16.53
CA TYR A 93 22.89 -0.18 -17.94
C TYR A 93 24.39 -0.22 -18.16
N VAL A 94 24.85 -1.28 -18.81
CA VAL A 94 26.27 -1.42 -19.16
C VAL A 94 26.57 -0.65 -20.43
N SER A 95 27.75 0.01 -20.51
CA SER A 95 28.22 0.64 -21.73
C SER A 95 28.27 -0.38 -22.86
N THR A 96 27.43 -0.20 -23.86
CA THR A 96 27.47 -1.00 -25.08
C THR A 96 28.32 -0.27 -26.14
N PRO A 97 28.85 -0.95 -27.17
CA PRO A 97 29.52 -0.27 -28.29
C PRO A 97 28.71 0.84 -28.93
N ALA A 98 27.40 0.84 -28.77
CA ALA A 98 26.51 1.94 -29.18
C ALA A 98 26.75 3.22 -28.37
N LYS A 99 27.09 3.14 -27.07
CA LYS A 99 27.36 4.31 -26.22
C LYS A 99 28.68 5.00 -26.61
N GLU A 100 29.70 4.23 -27.01
CA GLU A 100 30.97 4.78 -27.51
C GLU A 100 30.81 5.56 -28.82
N HIS A 101 29.75 5.26 -29.60
CA HIS A 101 29.46 5.99 -30.85
C HIS A 101 28.67 7.29 -30.61
N PHE A 102 28.07 7.50 -29.44
CA PHE A 102 27.35 8.72 -29.10
C PHE A 102 28.23 9.82 -28.50
N ASP A 103 29.31 9.47 -27.82
CA ASP A 103 30.20 10.44 -27.15
C ASP A 103 31.15 11.17 -28.09
N ASN A 104 31.36 10.66 -29.30
CA ASN A 104 32.18 11.33 -30.33
C ASN A 104 31.27 12.05 -31.33
N GLY A 105 31.07 13.33 -31.13
CA GLY A 105 30.20 14.26 -31.88
C GLY A 105 30.32 14.35 -33.38
N SER A 106 30.81 13.32 -34.08
CA SER A 106 30.98 13.33 -35.55
C SER A 106 30.48 11.98 -36.11
N GLN A 107 29.38 12.05 -36.81
CA GLN A 107 28.65 10.99 -37.51
C GLN A 107 27.67 10.20 -36.67
N ARG A 108 26.45 10.71 -36.54
CA ARG A 108 25.26 9.89 -36.20
C ARG A 108 25.07 8.81 -37.25
N LYS A 109 25.73 7.65 -37.10
CA LYS A 109 25.23 6.43 -37.71
C LYS A 109 23.88 6.19 -37.12
N LEU A 110 22.81 6.30 -37.88
CA LEU A 110 21.45 5.94 -37.53
C LEU A 110 21.49 4.50 -36.96
N LEU A 111 21.37 4.36 -35.64
CA LEU A 111 21.20 3.08 -35.03
C LEU A 111 19.90 2.50 -35.57
N LYS A 112 19.97 1.32 -36.18
CA LYS A 112 18.78 0.67 -36.76
C LYS A 112 17.99 0.02 -35.64
N GLU A 113 16.68 0.21 -35.70
CA GLU A 113 15.73 -0.52 -34.84
C GLU A 113 16.04 -2.00 -34.83
N GLN A 114 16.08 -2.59 -33.63
CA GLN A 114 16.20 -4.03 -33.40
C GLN A 114 14.88 -4.57 -32.84
N ARG A 115 14.36 -5.64 -33.46
CA ARG A 115 13.09 -6.23 -33.08
C ARG A 115 13.25 -7.60 -32.40
N VAL A 116 14.39 -8.25 -32.60
CA VAL A 116 14.72 -9.56 -32.06
C VAL A 116 16.17 -9.61 -31.59
N LEU A 117 16.49 -10.54 -30.69
CA LEU A 117 17.82 -10.77 -30.13
C LEU A 117 18.33 -12.17 -30.48
N ASP A 118 19.53 -12.27 -31.05
CA ASP A 118 20.25 -13.52 -31.15
C ASP A 118 21.12 -13.75 -29.91
N VAL A 119 20.61 -14.49 -28.94
CA VAL A 119 21.26 -14.75 -27.65
C VAL A 119 22.59 -15.50 -27.83
N ARG A 120 22.79 -16.27 -28.93
CA ARG A 120 24.05 -16.96 -29.23
C ARG A 120 25.09 -16.00 -29.79
N ASN A 121 24.67 -14.95 -30.46
CA ASN A 121 25.52 -13.90 -30.97
C ASN A 121 24.95 -12.51 -30.64
N GLU A 122 25.06 -12.14 -29.39
CA GLU A 122 24.51 -10.90 -28.81
C GLU A 122 25.00 -9.60 -29.45
N LYS A 123 26.13 -9.65 -30.17
CA LYS A 123 26.69 -8.52 -30.93
C LYS A 123 26.16 -8.44 -32.35
N ALA A 124 25.40 -9.46 -32.79
CA ALA A 124 24.83 -9.46 -34.14
C ALA A 124 23.66 -8.49 -34.22
N THR A 125 23.83 -7.41 -34.96
CA THR A 125 22.71 -6.56 -35.37
C THR A 125 22.01 -7.22 -36.56
N LEU A 126 20.77 -7.65 -36.29
CA LEU A 126 19.87 -8.18 -37.33
C LEU A 126 19.23 -7.02 -38.11
N GLY A 127 18.79 -7.26 -39.34
CA GLY A 127 18.06 -6.26 -40.09
C GLY A 127 16.77 -5.84 -39.39
N SER A 128 16.38 -4.57 -39.51
CA SER A 128 15.09 -4.08 -38.91
C SER A 128 13.85 -4.71 -39.55
N ASP A 129 14.01 -5.49 -40.61
CA ASP A 129 13.00 -6.29 -41.29
C ASP A 129 12.81 -7.69 -40.67
N VAL A 130 13.64 -8.10 -39.70
CA VAL A 130 13.54 -9.40 -38.99
C VAL A 130 12.65 -9.24 -37.75
N TYR A 131 11.59 -10.07 -37.68
CA TYR A 131 10.58 -10.04 -36.61
C TYR A 131 10.64 -11.27 -35.69
N ALA A 132 11.12 -12.41 -36.21
CA ALA A 132 11.23 -13.64 -35.45
C ALA A 132 12.55 -14.38 -35.76
N LEU A 133 13.05 -15.13 -34.80
CA LEU A 133 14.29 -15.89 -34.89
C LEU A 133 14.19 -17.22 -34.16
N LEU A 134 14.61 -18.29 -34.78
CA LEU A 134 14.65 -19.63 -34.17
C LEU A 134 15.91 -20.39 -34.65
N HIS A 135 16.71 -20.87 -33.70
CA HIS A 135 17.82 -21.77 -34.00
C HIS A 135 17.32 -23.20 -34.19
N THR A 136 17.53 -23.76 -35.37
CA THR A 136 17.18 -25.13 -35.70
C THR A 136 18.43 -25.99 -35.93
N PRO A 137 18.36 -27.32 -35.90
CA PRO A 137 19.49 -28.20 -36.28
C PRO A 137 20.01 -27.95 -37.70
N LYS A 138 19.20 -27.36 -38.59
CA LYS A 138 19.54 -27.07 -39.98
C LYS A 138 20.13 -25.65 -40.17
N GLY A 139 20.14 -24.86 -39.11
CA GLY A 139 20.63 -23.50 -39.10
C GLY A 139 19.64 -22.48 -38.58
N LEU A 140 19.88 -21.21 -38.84
CA LEU A 140 19.08 -20.10 -38.35
C LEU A 140 17.84 -19.89 -39.20
N LEU A 141 16.66 -20.06 -38.59
CA LEU A 141 15.36 -19.76 -39.18
C LEU A 141 14.98 -18.35 -38.77
N THR A 142 14.65 -17.49 -39.73
CA THR A 142 14.25 -16.08 -39.50
C THR A 142 12.94 -15.77 -40.18
N GLY A 143 12.07 -15.10 -39.45
CA GLY A 143 10.83 -14.49 -39.93
C GLY A 143 11.07 -13.02 -40.24
N SER A 144 10.64 -12.57 -41.42
CA SER A 144 10.84 -11.20 -41.86
C SER A 144 9.63 -10.65 -42.64
N ILE A 145 9.65 -9.36 -42.93
CA ILE A 145 8.65 -8.70 -43.81
C ILE A 145 8.53 -9.40 -45.19
N SER A 146 9.62 -10.00 -45.64
CA SER A 146 9.69 -10.69 -46.95
C SER A 146 9.50 -12.21 -46.86
N GLY A 147 9.03 -12.72 -45.74
CA GLY A 147 8.71 -14.13 -45.52
C GLY A 147 9.68 -14.90 -44.63
N LEU A 148 9.59 -16.23 -44.70
CA LEU A 148 10.38 -17.18 -43.90
C LEU A 148 11.72 -17.47 -44.60
N ARG A 149 12.83 -17.46 -43.84
CA ARG A 149 14.18 -17.75 -44.37
C ARG A 149 14.94 -18.73 -43.49
N LEU A 150 15.62 -19.71 -44.11
CA LEU A 150 16.60 -20.58 -43.46
C LEU A 150 18.01 -20.21 -43.94
N ASN A 151 18.90 -19.82 -43.05
CA ASN A 151 20.28 -19.39 -43.36
C ASN A 151 20.25 -18.33 -44.52
N GLN A 152 19.37 -17.32 -44.42
CA GLN A 152 19.10 -16.26 -45.40
C GLN A 152 18.40 -16.71 -46.69
N ARG A 153 18.26 -18.04 -46.93
CA ARG A 153 17.53 -18.55 -48.11
C ARG A 153 16.03 -18.53 -47.87
N LEU A 154 15.27 -17.95 -48.79
CA LEU A 154 13.80 -17.86 -48.73
C LEU A 154 13.13 -19.26 -48.82
N ILE A 155 12.14 -19.51 -47.95
CA ILE A 155 11.31 -20.70 -47.95
C ILE A 155 9.88 -20.23 -48.25
N PRO A 156 9.28 -20.63 -49.38
CA PRO A 156 7.88 -20.28 -49.68
C PRO A 156 6.94 -21.09 -48.74
N LEU A 157 6.00 -20.41 -48.09
CA LEU A 157 4.98 -21.07 -47.27
C LEU A 157 3.89 -21.69 -48.13
N ARG A 158 3.56 -21.07 -49.27
CA ARG A 158 2.65 -21.53 -50.31
C ARG A 158 3.12 -21.06 -51.67
N GLN A 159 2.68 -21.68 -52.77
CA GLN A 159 3.09 -21.21 -54.09
C GLN A 159 2.64 -19.75 -54.33
N GLY A 160 3.62 -18.85 -54.44
CA GLY A 160 3.40 -17.42 -54.76
C GLY A 160 3.13 -16.52 -53.57
N GLU A 161 2.99 -17.01 -52.31
CA GLU A 161 2.74 -16.19 -51.14
C GLU A 161 4.00 -16.06 -50.27
N GLN A 162 4.34 -14.84 -49.92
CA GLN A 162 5.42 -14.49 -49.00
C GLN A 162 4.87 -13.55 -47.88
N PRO A 163 4.04 -14.09 -46.98
CA PRO A 163 3.50 -13.24 -45.92
C PRO A 163 4.60 -12.80 -44.92
N LEU A 164 4.40 -11.64 -44.30
CA LEU A 164 5.22 -11.23 -43.17
C LEU A 164 5.13 -12.28 -42.05
N VAL A 165 6.28 -12.74 -41.53
CA VAL A 165 6.38 -13.74 -40.48
C VAL A 165 6.79 -13.05 -39.17
N ASN A 166 5.88 -13.02 -38.19
CA ASN A 166 6.04 -12.32 -36.91
C ASN A 166 6.55 -13.24 -35.78
N ALA A 167 6.22 -14.51 -35.81
CA ALA A 167 6.51 -15.42 -34.71
C ALA A 167 6.96 -16.81 -35.20
N LEU A 168 7.90 -17.40 -34.48
CA LEU A 168 8.44 -18.74 -34.72
C LEU A 168 8.57 -19.50 -33.41
N ALA A 169 8.10 -20.75 -33.37
CA ALA A 169 8.29 -21.63 -32.21
C ALA A 169 8.60 -23.07 -32.68
N TYR A 170 9.30 -23.84 -31.85
CA TYR A 170 9.52 -25.26 -32.04
C TYR A 170 8.65 -26.01 -31.03
N ASP A 171 7.83 -26.90 -31.50
CA ASP A 171 6.99 -27.79 -30.70
C ASP A 171 7.67 -29.15 -30.59
N ALA A 172 8.14 -29.48 -29.42
CA ALA A 172 8.86 -30.72 -29.16
C ALA A 172 7.95 -31.94 -29.11
N LYS A 173 6.69 -31.78 -28.69
CA LYS A 173 5.70 -32.84 -28.55
C LYS A 173 5.09 -33.22 -29.92
N ARG A 174 4.70 -32.21 -30.71
CA ARG A 174 4.17 -32.41 -32.07
C ARG A 174 5.28 -32.61 -33.09
N LYS A 175 6.55 -32.37 -32.74
CA LYS A 175 7.74 -32.43 -33.60
C LYS A 175 7.57 -31.58 -34.87
N CYS A 176 7.16 -30.34 -34.72
CA CYS A 176 6.95 -29.42 -35.82
C CYS A 176 7.44 -28.01 -35.50
N TYR A 177 7.49 -27.16 -36.50
CA TYR A 177 7.72 -25.73 -36.32
C TYR A 177 6.42 -24.97 -36.54
N TRP A 178 6.10 -24.06 -35.62
CA TRP A 178 5.00 -23.12 -35.78
C TRP A 178 5.52 -21.83 -36.41
N VAL A 179 4.78 -21.36 -37.44
CA VAL A 179 5.09 -20.15 -38.20
C VAL A 179 3.89 -19.22 -38.15
N GLY A 180 3.97 -18.18 -37.32
CA GLY A 180 2.96 -17.13 -37.19
C GLY A 180 3.20 -16.01 -38.20
N THR A 181 2.16 -15.69 -38.96
CA THR A 181 2.18 -14.66 -40.00
C THR A 181 1.16 -13.54 -39.74
N GLU A 182 1.17 -12.50 -40.59
CA GLU A 182 0.20 -11.39 -40.49
C GLU A 182 -1.25 -11.83 -40.76
N GLY A 183 -1.52 -13.00 -41.28
CA GLY A 183 -2.87 -13.43 -41.56
C GLY A 183 -3.16 -14.89 -41.27
N ALA A 184 -2.25 -15.65 -40.69
CA ALA A 184 -2.47 -17.07 -40.36
C ALA A 184 -1.38 -17.69 -39.50
N LEU A 185 -1.68 -18.87 -38.93
CA LEU A 185 -0.72 -19.76 -38.29
C LEU A 185 -0.50 -21.00 -39.16
N TYR A 186 0.76 -21.35 -39.35
CA TYR A 186 1.16 -22.57 -40.07
C TYR A 186 1.91 -23.54 -39.18
N CYS A 187 1.62 -24.84 -39.30
CA CYS A 187 2.43 -25.92 -38.76
C CYS A 187 3.32 -26.46 -39.89
N ALA A 188 4.64 -26.47 -39.66
CA ALA A 188 5.63 -26.96 -40.62
C ALA A 188 6.29 -28.25 -40.14
N ASP A 189 6.56 -29.18 -41.04
CA ASP A 189 7.34 -30.36 -40.73
C ASP A 189 8.81 -30.00 -40.41
N LEU A 190 9.58 -30.91 -39.76
CA LEU A 190 10.99 -30.68 -39.40
C LEU A 190 11.89 -30.46 -40.64
N GLN A 191 11.41 -30.79 -41.84
CA GLN A 191 12.10 -30.61 -43.09
C GLN A 191 11.81 -29.25 -43.73
N LEU A 192 10.80 -28.52 -43.21
CA LEU A 192 10.28 -27.26 -43.77
C LEU A 192 9.83 -27.39 -45.22
N ARG A 193 9.22 -28.53 -45.55
CA ARG A 193 8.71 -28.86 -46.89
C ARG A 193 7.19 -28.82 -47.00
N HIS A 194 6.50 -29.19 -45.91
CA HIS A 194 5.05 -29.22 -45.81
C HIS A 194 4.60 -28.21 -44.76
N PHE A 195 3.67 -27.33 -45.14
CA PHE A 195 3.07 -26.31 -44.30
C PHE A 195 1.55 -26.51 -44.27
N SER A 196 1.01 -26.82 -43.11
CA SER A 196 -0.43 -26.94 -42.86
C SER A 196 -0.93 -25.69 -42.18
N LYS A 197 -1.93 -25.05 -42.75
CA LYS A 197 -2.54 -23.83 -42.21
C LYS A 197 -3.60 -24.20 -41.18
N ILE A 198 -3.70 -23.46 -40.10
CA ILE A 198 -4.79 -23.54 -39.14
C ILE A 198 -5.87 -22.57 -39.61
N GLU A 199 -6.98 -23.13 -40.14
CA GLU A 199 -8.01 -22.34 -40.82
C GLU A 199 -8.80 -21.42 -39.89
N GLU A 200 -8.97 -21.82 -38.63
CA GLU A 200 -9.66 -21.05 -37.57
C GLU A 200 -8.94 -19.75 -37.25
N LEU A 201 -7.64 -19.64 -37.53
CA LEU A 201 -6.82 -18.45 -37.31
C LEU A 201 -6.63 -17.62 -38.61
N ASN A 202 -7.37 -17.95 -39.65
CA ASN A 202 -7.30 -17.24 -40.93
C ASN A 202 -7.80 -15.80 -40.79
N GLY A 203 -6.99 -14.85 -41.21
CA GLY A 203 -7.26 -13.40 -41.09
C GLY A 203 -6.75 -12.75 -39.83
N ASN A 204 -6.26 -13.53 -38.83
CA ASN A 204 -5.68 -12.97 -37.61
C ASN A 204 -4.15 -12.82 -37.74
N SER A 205 -3.62 -11.68 -37.32
CA SER A 205 -2.18 -11.45 -37.24
C SER A 205 -1.60 -12.12 -36.00
N VAL A 206 -0.82 -13.19 -36.20
CA VAL A 206 -0.13 -13.89 -35.08
C VAL A 206 1.12 -13.12 -34.71
N LYS A 207 1.17 -12.61 -33.47
CA LYS A 207 2.25 -11.74 -32.96
C LYS A 207 3.28 -12.50 -32.12
N CYS A 208 2.85 -13.46 -31.31
CA CYS A 208 3.72 -14.25 -30.42
C CYS A 208 3.20 -15.68 -30.24
N LEU A 209 4.11 -16.57 -29.86
CA LEU A 209 3.86 -17.99 -29.59
C LEU A 209 4.61 -18.42 -28.34
N ALA A 210 3.95 -19.17 -27.45
CA ALA A 210 4.56 -19.83 -26.29
C ALA A 210 3.94 -21.20 -26.07
N GLU A 211 4.70 -22.18 -25.60
CA GLU A 211 4.23 -23.54 -25.33
C GLU A 211 4.53 -23.89 -23.88
N ASP A 212 3.56 -24.51 -23.19
CA ASP A 212 3.76 -25.03 -21.83
C ASP A 212 4.31 -26.46 -21.84
N ASN A 213 4.64 -27.00 -20.65
CA ASN A 213 5.19 -28.34 -20.49
C ASN A 213 4.17 -29.45 -20.86
N GLU A 214 2.88 -29.15 -20.93
CA GLU A 214 1.85 -30.08 -21.34
C GLU A 214 1.68 -30.12 -22.86
N GLY A 215 2.27 -29.16 -23.60
CA GLY A 215 2.23 -29.02 -25.05
C GLY A 215 0.99 -28.23 -25.51
N LYS A 216 0.39 -27.42 -24.64
CA LYS A 216 -0.61 -26.45 -25.02
C LYS A 216 0.11 -25.23 -25.58
N LEU A 217 -0.23 -24.85 -26.79
CA LEU A 217 0.33 -23.71 -27.52
C LEU A 217 -0.54 -22.48 -27.29
N TYR A 218 0.06 -21.40 -26.78
CA TYR A 218 -0.58 -20.10 -26.62
C TYR A 218 -0.19 -19.19 -27.79
N ILE A 219 -1.18 -18.57 -28.43
CA ILE A 219 -1.07 -17.86 -29.69
C ILE A 219 -1.62 -16.44 -29.47
N GLY A 220 -0.73 -15.47 -29.32
CA GLY A 220 -1.12 -14.06 -29.21
C GLY A 220 -1.39 -13.46 -30.59
N THR A 221 -2.56 -12.81 -30.73
CA THR A 221 -2.99 -12.21 -31.99
C THR A 221 -3.44 -10.75 -31.79
N ASP A 222 -3.84 -10.09 -32.89
CA ASP A 222 -4.55 -8.80 -32.86
C ASP A 222 -6.05 -8.93 -32.55
N ASN A 223 -6.54 -10.15 -32.34
CA ASN A 223 -7.92 -10.47 -32.01
C ASN A 223 -8.02 -11.39 -30.78
N GLY A 224 -7.22 -11.14 -29.75
CA GLY A 224 -7.21 -11.91 -28.50
C GLY A 224 -6.13 -12.99 -28.44
N LEU A 225 -6.25 -13.81 -27.40
CA LEU A 225 -5.39 -14.94 -27.12
C LEU A 225 -6.08 -16.24 -27.54
N TYR A 226 -5.46 -16.98 -28.45
CA TYR A 226 -5.87 -18.34 -28.74
C TYR A 226 -4.98 -19.33 -27.97
N SER A 227 -5.52 -20.47 -27.60
CA SER A 227 -4.76 -21.59 -27.07
C SER A 227 -5.15 -22.91 -27.76
N LEU A 228 -4.14 -23.67 -28.19
CA LEU A 228 -4.30 -24.94 -28.91
C LEU A 228 -3.78 -26.09 -28.04
N SER A 229 -4.70 -26.94 -27.56
CA SER A 229 -4.32 -28.10 -26.77
C SER A 229 -3.59 -29.17 -27.61
N ILE A 230 -2.88 -30.11 -26.94
CA ILE A 230 -2.23 -31.24 -27.61
C ILE A 230 -3.23 -32.11 -28.41
N HIS A 231 -4.52 -32.10 -28.07
CA HIS A 231 -5.60 -32.78 -28.75
C HIS A 231 -6.26 -31.93 -29.84
N ASN A 232 -5.64 -30.81 -30.25
CA ASN A 232 -6.12 -29.88 -31.27
C ASN A 232 -7.47 -29.19 -30.92
N VAL A 233 -7.78 -29.06 -29.64
CA VAL A 233 -8.88 -28.20 -29.19
C VAL A 233 -8.40 -26.76 -29.16
N LEU A 234 -9.05 -25.88 -29.93
CA LEU A 234 -8.75 -24.45 -29.97
C LEU A 234 -9.72 -23.68 -29.07
N GLU A 235 -9.18 -22.90 -28.14
CA GLU A 235 -9.90 -21.97 -27.28
C GLU A 235 -9.58 -20.55 -27.70
N HIS A 236 -10.52 -19.61 -27.54
CA HIS A 236 -10.34 -18.19 -27.86
C HIS A 236 -10.76 -17.30 -26.71
N ASN A 237 -9.82 -16.51 -26.17
CA ASN A 237 -10.01 -15.57 -25.07
C ASN A 237 -9.89 -14.14 -25.60
N VAL A 238 -10.92 -13.34 -25.35
CA VAL A 238 -11.01 -11.93 -25.76
C VAL A 238 -11.23 -11.01 -24.56
N HIS A 239 -10.92 -9.73 -24.74
CA HIS A 239 -11.27 -8.71 -23.76
C HIS A 239 -12.79 -8.52 -23.66
N ASP A 240 -13.31 -8.57 -22.44
CA ASP A 240 -14.68 -8.17 -22.10
C ASP A 240 -14.61 -7.12 -20.99
N SER A 241 -14.99 -5.88 -21.28
CA SER A 241 -14.96 -4.77 -20.31
C SER A 241 -15.85 -4.98 -19.06
N ARG A 242 -16.75 -5.99 -19.10
CA ARG A 242 -17.62 -6.36 -17.97
C ARG A 242 -17.03 -7.49 -17.13
N ASP A 243 -15.95 -8.13 -17.60
CA ASP A 243 -15.26 -9.23 -16.92
C ASP A 243 -13.83 -8.81 -16.61
N ALA A 244 -13.60 -8.37 -15.37
CA ALA A 244 -12.26 -7.97 -14.88
C ALA A 244 -11.22 -9.10 -14.97
N ALA A 245 -11.65 -10.35 -15.13
CA ALA A 245 -10.79 -11.51 -15.29
C ALA A 245 -10.60 -11.94 -16.76
N SER A 246 -11.10 -11.19 -17.72
CA SER A 246 -10.73 -11.30 -19.13
C SER A 246 -9.35 -10.67 -19.37
N ILE A 247 -8.73 -10.96 -20.53
CA ILE A 247 -7.48 -10.27 -20.92
C ILE A 247 -7.71 -8.75 -21.02
N PRO A 248 -6.73 -7.89 -20.67
CA PRO A 248 -6.94 -6.45 -20.59
C PRO A 248 -7.10 -5.77 -21.96
N ASN A 249 -6.66 -6.40 -23.05
CA ASN A 249 -6.81 -5.91 -24.43
C ASN A 249 -6.72 -7.05 -25.44
N ASN A 250 -7.39 -6.92 -26.61
CA ASN A 250 -7.35 -7.92 -27.67
C ASN A 250 -6.05 -7.95 -28.47
N ILE A 251 -5.24 -6.92 -28.44
CA ILE A 251 -3.93 -6.91 -29.09
C ILE A 251 -2.91 -7.53 -28.14
N VAL A 252 -2.50 -8.76 -28.40
CA VAL A 252 -1.54 -9.53 -27.60
C VAL A 252 -0.18 -9.50 -28.27
N TRP A 253 0.79 -8.78 -27.67
CA TRP A 253 2.14 -8.60 -28.20
C TRP A 253 3.13 -9.67 -27.76
N ALA A 254 2.99 -10.17 -26.53
CA ALA A 254 3.91 -11.14 -25.94
C ALA A 254 3.17 -12.25 -25.20
N CYS A 255 3.65 -13.48 -25.36
CA CYS A 255 3.30 -14.64 -24.56
C CYS A 255 4.58 -15.25 -23.97
N PHE A 256 4.59 -15.59 -22.70
CA PHE A 256 5.73 -16.20 -22.03
C PHE A 256 5.24 -17.22 -21.00
N VAL A 257 5.84 -18.40 -20.94
CA VAL A 257 5.57 -19.41 -19.91
C VAL A 257 6.72 -19.37 -18.92
N ASP A 258 6.42 -19.12 -17.64
CA ASP A 258 7.42 -19.05 -16.60
C ASP A 258 7.88 -20.43 -16.08
N LYS A 259 8.86 -20.44 -15.18
CA LYS A 259 9.39 -21.70 -14.61
C LYS A 259 8.35 -22.48 -13.78
N TRP A 260 7.29 -21.83 -13.32
CA TRP A 260 6.17 -22.43 -12.59
C TRP A 260 4.97 -22.75 -13.49
N GLN A 261 5.13 -22.62 -14.82
CA GLN A 261 4.10 -22.90 -15.83
C GLN A 261 2.94 -21.90 -15.87
N ASN A 262 3.04 -20.73 -15.26
CA ASN A 262 2.09 -19.66 -15.52
C ASN A 262 2.32 -19.08 -16.91
N VAL A 263 1.25 -18.68 -17.55
CA VAL A 263 1.30 -18.01 -18.86
C VAL A 263 1.15 -16.51 -18.65
N TRP A 264 2.17 -15.78 -19.04
CA TRP A 264 2.18 -14.33 -18.99
C TRP A 264 1.83 -13.75 -20.36
N ILE A 265 0.93 -12.79 -20.39
CA ILE A 265 0.36 -12.21 -21.60
C ILE A 265 0.59 -10.69 -21.55
N GLY A 266 1.44 -10.20 -22.45
CA GLY A 266 1.66 -8.77 -22.67
C GLY A 266 0.70 -8.24 -23.72
N THR A 267 -0.08 -7.23 -23.36
CA THR A 267 -1.09 -6.64 -24.25
C THR A 267 -0.79 -5.18 -24.56
N ASP A 268 -1.63 -4.54 -25.36
CA ASP A 268 -1.57 -3.11 -25.62
C ASP A 268 -2.10 -2.26 -24.45
N ASN A 269 -2.63 -2.91 -23.41
CA ASN A 269 -3.16 -2.23 -22.22
C ASN A 269 -2.85 -3.02 -20.93
N GLY A 270 -1.57 -3.30 -20.67
CA GLY A 270 -1.10 -3.94 -19.45
C GLY A 270 -0.68 -5.39 -19.63
N LEU A 271 -0.33 -5.98 -18.49
CA LEU A 271 0.14 -7.35 -18.32
C LEU A 271 -0.97 -8.21 -17.74
N SER A 272 -1.04 -9.46 -18.17
CA SER A 272 -1.95 -10.44 -17.61
C SER A 272 -1.23 -11.74 -17.30
N ARG A 273 -1.63 -12.43 -16.24
CA ARG A 273 -1.15 -13.76 -15.87
C ARG A 273 -2.30 -14.75 -15.89
N LEU A 274 -2.15 -15.84 -16.61
CA LEU A 274 -3.00 -17.01 -16.53
C LEU A 274 -2.29 -18.08 -15.70
N SER A 275 -2.88 -18.45 -14.55
CA SER A 275 -2.43 -19.62 -13.80
C SER A 275 -3.02 -20.88 -14.45
N THR A 276 -2.18 -21.86 -14.77
CA THR A 276 -2.63 -23.14 -15.34
C THR A 276 -3.20 -24.10 -14.28
N HIS A 277 -2.92 -23.84 -13.00
CA HIS A 277 -3.43 -24.62 -11.87
C HIS A 277 -4.52 -23.85 -11.13
N THR A 278 -5.74 -23.82 -11.70
CA THR A 278 -6.91 -23.20 -11.05
C THR A 278 -7.64 -24.23 -10.19
N TYR A 279 -7.59 -24.04 -8.85
CA TYR A 279 -8.35 -24.84 -7.89
C TYR A 279 -9.80 -24.40 -7.76
N TYR A 280 -10.25 -23.42 -8.53
CA TYR A 280 -11.54 -22.78 -8.39
C TYR A 280 -12.19 -22.46 -9.74
N GLU A 281 -13.50 -22.40 -9.73
CA GLU A 281 -14.34 -21.97 -10.83
C GLU A 281 -14.93 -20.60 -10.51
N TYR A 282 -14.67 -19.60 -11.34
CA TYR A 282 -15.23 -18.25 -11.20
C TYR A 282 -16.45 -18.04 -12.08
N MET A 283 -17.44 -17.36 -11.54
CA MET A 283 -18.69 -17.04 -12.20
C MET A 283 -19.04 -15.56 -11.98
N PRO A 284 -18.99 -14.72 -13.03
CA PRO A 284 -19.41 -13.32 -12.94
C PRO A 284 -20.92 -13.22 -12.65
N LEU A 285 -21.31 -12.25 -11.80
CA LEU A 285 -22.70 -12.06 -11.43
C LEU A 285 -23.57 -11.55 -12.60
N ASP A 286 -23.02 -10.76 -13.50
CA ASP A 286 -23.74 -10.27 -14.67
C ASP A 286 -24.17 -11.42 -15.60
N LYS A 287 -23.35 -12.45 -15.73
CA LYS A 287 -23.72 -13.70 -16.46
C LYS A 287 -24.75 -14.53 -15.72
N LEU A 288 -24.75 -14.50 -14.37
CA LEU A 288 -25.76 -15.18 -13.57
C LEU A 288 -27.11 -14.50 -13.61
N THR A 289 -27.12 -13.17 -13.65
CA THR A 289 -28.36 -12.38 -13.56
C THR A 289 -28.88 -11.93 -14.91
N PHE A 290 -28.06 -12.01 -15.95
CA PHE A 290 -28.38 -11.56 -17.34
C PHE A 290 -28.79 -10.08 -17.43
N THR A 291 -28.43 -9.26 -16.42
CA THR A 291 -28.84 -7.84 -16.35
C THR A 291 -27.71 -6.88 -16.65
N GLY A 292 -26.46 -7.35 -16.66
CA GLY A 292 -25.27 -6.50 -16.78
C GLY A 292 -25.05 -5.57 -15.59
N GLU A 293 -25.77 -5.74 -14.48
CA GLU A 293 -25.60 -4.94 -13.25
C GLU A 293 -24.67 -5.67 -12.28
N GLY A 294 -23.64 -4.96 -11.82
CA GLY A 294 -22.71 -5.44 -10.79
C GLY A 294 -23.36 -5.52 -9.41
N ASN A 295 -22.86 -6.38 -8.56
CA ASN A 295 -23.29 -6.57 -7.19
C ASN A 295 -22.14 -7.05 -6.30
N CYS A 296 -21.94 -6.43 -5.15
CA CYS A 296 -21.03 -6.92 -4.13
C CYS A 296 -21.79 -7.83 -3.16
N LEU A 297 -21.44 -9.11 -3.09
CA LEU A 297 -22.13 -10.09 -2.25
C LEU A 297 -21.68 -10.00 -0.79
N HIS A 298 -22.67 -9.95 0.11
CA HIS A 298 -22.47 -9.93 1.57
C HIS A 298 -23.03 -11.18 2.27
N ALA A 299 -23.89 -11.93 1.60
CA ALA A 299 -24.51 -13.12 2.16
C ALA A 299 -24.70 -14.22 1.11
N ILE A 300 -24.33 -15.44 1.45
CA ILE A 300 -24.57 -16.65 0.66
C ILE A 300 -25.21 -17.69 1.58
N LEU A 301 -26.24 -18.35 1.10
CA LEU A 301 -26.90 -19.45 1.81
C LEU A 301 -27.30 -20.54 0.82
N GLN A 302 -27.00 -21.80 1.12
CA GLN A 302 -27.67 -22.95 0.54
C GLN A 302 -28.75 -23.42 1.52
N THR A 303 -30.01 -23.44 1.09
CA THR A 303 -31.12 -23.94 1.91
C THR A 303 -31.05 -25.46 2.07
N LYS A 304 -31.75 -25.99 3.07
CA LYS A 304 -31.88 -27.45 3.31
C LYS A 304 -32.38 -28.24 2.07
N ASN A 305 -33.06 -27.56 1.14
CA ASN A 305 -33.51 -28.17 -0.13
C ASN A 305 -32.48 -28.09 -1.26
N GLY A 306 -31.32 -27.47 -1.04
CA GLY A 306 -30.26 -27.30 -2.02
C GLY A 306 -30.37 -26.03 -2.86
N ASP A 307 -31.34 -25.15 -2.61
CA ASP A 307 -31.47 -23.88 -3.32
C ASP A 307 -30.41 -22.89 -2.86
N TRP A 308 -29.71 -22.23 -3.83
CA TRP A 308 -28.76 -21.18 -3.55
C TRP A 308 -29.41 -19.79 -3.53
N TRP A 309 -29.09 -19.03 -2.49
CA TRP A 309 -29.50 -17.66 -2.31
C TRP A 309 -28.27 -16.77 -2.12
N LEU A 310 -28.21 -15.67 -2.89
CA LEU A 310 -27.12 -14.70 -2.88
C LEU A 310 -27.70 -13.32 -2.57
N GLY A 311 -27.15 -12.64 -1.59
CA GLY A 311 -27.57 -11.28 -1.19
C GLY A 311 -26.41 -10.31 -1.22
N GLY A 312 -26.66 -9.10 -1.70
CA GLY A 312 -25.59 -8.14 -1.84
C GLY A 312 -26.08 -6.69 -1.90
N THR A 313 -25.28 -5.82 -2.49
CA THR A 313 -25.60 -4.37 -2.58
C THR A 313 -26.78 -4.07 -3.49
N ASN A 314 -27.11 -4.96 -4.43
CA ASN A 314 -28.09 -4.72 -5.47
C ASN A 314 -29.24 -5.73 -5.49
N GLY A 315 -29.59 -6.30 -4.34
CA GLY A 315 -30.74 -7.15 -4.16
C GLY A 315 -30.45 -8.57 -3.72
N LEU A 316 -31.44 -9.44 -3.90
CA LEU A 316 -31.45 -10.85 -3.54
C LEU A 316 -31.62 -11.70 -4.79
N ILE A 317 -30.76 -12.68 -5.00
CA ILE A 317 -30.72 -13.58 -6.16
C ILE A 317 -31.07 -14.98 -5.69
N TRP A 318 -31.98 -15.67 -6.38
CA TRP A 318 -32.33 -17.05 -6.17
C TRP A 318 -31.87 -17.93 -7.34
N GLN A 319 -31.09 -18.94 -7.07
CA GLN A 319 -30.56 -19.88 -8.05
C GLN A 319 -29.91 -19.23 -9.29
N GLY A 320 -29.39 -18.01 -9.12
CA GLY A 320 -28.79 -17.25 -10.20
C GLY A 320 -29.75 -16.66 -11.23
N CYS A 321 -31.07 -16.88 -11.10
CA CYS A 321 -32.04 -16.54 -12.15
C CYS A 321 -33.04 -15.44 -11.75
N VAL A 322 -33.36 -15.32 -10.47
CA VAL A 322 -34.40 -14.41 -9.98
C VAL A 322 -33.77 -13.32 -9.16
N TRP A 323 -34.12 -12.08 -9.47
CA TRP A 323 -33.58 -10.91 -8.81
C TRP A 323 -34.70 -10.16 -8.07
N TYR A 324 -34.64 -10.17 -6.76
CA TYR A 324 -35.56 -9.43 -5.90
C TYR A 324 -34.96 -8.07 -5.53
N LYS A 325 -35.67 -7.00 -5.82
CA LYS A 325 -35.28 -5.61 -5.51
C LYS A 325 -36.38 -4.83 -4.79
N GLN A 326 -36.05 -3.68 -4.25
CA GLN A 326 -37.00 -2.79 -3.58
C GLN A 326 -38.17 -2.36 -4.49
N ASN A 327 -37.94 -2.19 -5.76
CA ASN A 327 -38.96 -1.82 -6.76
C ASN A 327 -39.66 -3.02 -7.44
N ASN A 328 -39.43 -4.25 -6.99
CA ASN A 328 -40.13 -5.43 -7.52
C ASN A 328 -41.58 -5.39 -7.12
N GLN A 329 -42.51 -5.56 -8.08
CA GLN A 329 -43.94 -5.47 -7.82
C GLN A 329 -44.51 -6.68 -7.09
N GLN A 330 -43.93 -7.87 -7.29
CA GLN A 330 -44.42 -9.11 -6.69
C GLN A 330 -43.75 -9.44 -5.37
N TYR A 331 -42.44 -9.18 -5.27
CA TYR A 331 -41.62 -9.51 -4.08
C TYR A 331 -40.70 -8.32 -3.73
N PRO A 332 -41.27 -7.20 -3.24
CA PRO A 332 -40.48 -6.03 -2.94
C PRO A 332 -39.63 -6.24 -1.69
N LEU A 333 -38.33 -5.95 -1.78
CA LEU A 333 -37.46 -5.85 -0.63
C LEU A 333 -37.67 -4.50 0.08
N THR A 334 -37.41 -4.46 1.39
CA THR A 334 -37.39 -3.22 2.16
C THR A 334 -36.25 -2.30 1.72
N HIS A 335 -35.12 -2.87 1.29
CA HIS A 335 -33.98 -2.16 0.74
C HIS A 335 -33.14 -3.09 -0.16
N ASN A 336 -32.45 -2.54 -1.17
CA ASN A 336 -31.66 -3.34 -2.10
C ASN A 336 -30.40 -3.98 -1.45
N ARG A 337 -29.83 -3.36 -0.42
CA ARG A 337 -28.66 -3.92 0.26
C ARG A 337 -29.06 -5.00 1.26
N VAL A 338 -28.74 -6.25 0.92
CA VAL A 338 -28.99 -7.43 1.76
C VAL A 338 -27.72 -7.75 2.54
N ARG A 339 -27.80 -7.77 3.88
CA ARG A 339 -26.67 -8.00 4.82
C ARG A 339 -26.53 -9.44 5.23
N LYS A 340 -27.66 -10.12 5.47
CA LYS A 340 -27.72 -11.50 5.94
C LYS A 340 -28.92 -12.21 5.33
N ILE A 341 -28.72 -13.49 5.04
CA ILE A 341 -29.78 -14.42 4.65
C ILE A 341 -29.77 -15.57 5.68
N TYR A 342 -30.92 -15.99 6.13
CA TYR A 342 -31.08 -17.04 7.13
C TYR A 342 -32.30 -17.92 6.80
N GLU A 343 -32.19 -19.25 6.95
CA GLU A 343 -33.30 -20.20 6.87
C GLU A 343 -33.65 -20.69 8.26
N ASP A 344 -34.91 -20.52 8.69
CA ASP A 344 -35.36 -20.99 9.98
C ASP A 344 -35.70 -22.50 10.00
N HIS A 345 -36.18 -23.01 11.14
CA HIS A 345 -36.47 -24.44 11.28
C HIS A 345 -37.65 -24.91 10.40
N GLU A 346 -38.63 -24.00 10.08
CA GLU A 346 -39.77 -24.26 9.19
C GLU A 346 -39.39 -24.18 7.70
N GLY A 347 -38.18 -23.72 7.39
CA GLY A 347 -37.68 -23.52 6.03
C GLY A 347 -38.09 -22.19 5.40
N ASP A 348 -38.57 -21.24 6.20
CA ASP A 348 -38.82 -19.86 5.75
C ASP A 348 -37.52 -19.07 5.64
N LEU A 349 -37.42 -18.21 4.63
CA LEU A 349 -36.21 -17.44 4.34
C LEU A 349 -36.31 -16.00 4.88
N TRP A 350 -35.30 -15.60 5.61
CA TRP A 350 -35.16 -14.27 6.18
C TRP A 350 -34.06 -13.51 5.48
N ALA A 351 -34.28 -12.23 5.14
CA ALA A 351 -33.29 -11.34 4.61
C ALA A 351 -33.23 -10.03 5.41
N CYS A 352 -32.09 -9.77 6.04
CA CYS A 352 -31.80 -8.51 6.74
C CYS A 352 -31.27 -7.48 5.75
N THR A 353 -31.81 -6.26 5.83
CA THR A 353 -31.44 -5.15 4.93
C THR A 353 -31.12 -3.86 5.70
N ASP A 354 -30.62 -2.85 4.99
CA ASP A 354 -30.36 -1.52 5.56
C ASP A 354 -31.66 -0.72 5.85
N HIS A 355 -32.85 -1.30 5.62
CA HIS A 355 -34.13 -0.66 5.96
C HIS A 355 -35.21 -1.67 6.42
N GLY A 356 -34.85 -2.56 7.34
CA GLY A 356 -35.77 -3.55 7.89
C GLY A 356 -35.49 -4.98 7.46
N ILE A 357 -36.43 -5.87 7.66
CA ILE A 357 -36.30 -7.31 7.49
C ILE A 357 -37.40 -7.81 6.53
N ASN A 358 -37.01 -8.77 5.69
CA ASN A 358 -37.91 -9.43 4.77
C ASN A 358 -38.02 -10.90 5.14
N LEU A 359 -39.24 -11.44 5.15
CA LEU A 359 -39.55 -12.86 5.37
C LEU A 359 -40.24 -13.42 4.13
N LEU A 360 -39.62 -14.35 3.45
CA LEU A 360 -40.23 -15.14 2.38
C LEU A 360 -40.74 -16.43 2.98
N GLN A 361 -42.05 -16.54 3.16
CA GLN A 361 -42.68 -17.77 3.62
C GLN A 361 -42.70 -18.81 2.51
N ARG A 362 -42.10 -19.96 2.79
CA ARG A 362 -42.03 -21.06 1.84
C ARG A 362 -43.37 -21.65 1.48
N SER A 363 -44.27 -21.79 2.46
CA SER A 363 -45.61 -22.39 2.26
C SER A 363 -46.53 -21.57 1.40
N SER A 364 -46.47 -20.23 1.49
CA SER A 364 -47.34 -19.31 0.75
C SER A 364 -46.64 -18.60 -0.42
N GLN A 365 -45.31 -18.72 -0.52
CA GLN A 365 -44.48 -17.96 -1.48
C GLN A 365 -44.74 -16.45 -1.39
N GLN A 366 -45.01 -15.95 -0.18
CA GLN A 366 -45.29 -14.53 0.04
C GLN A 366 -44.12 -13.85 0.74
N MET A 367 -43.73 -12.68 0.24
CA MET A 367 -42.77 -11.80 0.88
C MET A 367 -43.48 -10.89 1.88
N MET A 368 -42.98 -10.85 3.10
CA MET A 368 -43.45 -10.00 4.18
C MET A 368 -42.36 -9.06 4.64
N ASN A 369 -42.66 -7.79 4.76
CA ASN A 369 -41.74 -6.72 5.10
C ASN A 369 -42.09 -6.14 6.47
N PHE A 370 -41.11 -5.97 7.38
CA PHE A 370 -41.37 -5.44 8.71
C PHE A 370 -40.12 -4.80 9.35
N ILE A 371 -40.43 -3.92 10.34
CA ILE A 371 -39.45 -3.34 11.27
C ILE A 371 -39.93 -3.63 12.68
N VAL A 372 -39.02 -4.14 13.53
CA VAL A 372 -39.31 -4.39 14.93
C VAL A 372 -38.78 -3.25 15.77
N TYR A 373 -39.62 -2.74 16.68
CA TYR A 373 -39.30 -1.64 17.59
C TYR A 373 -39.19 -2.15 19.03
N ASP A 374 -38.47 -1.45 19.87
CA ASP A 374 -38.54 -1.61 21.30
C ASP A 374 -39.84 -1.01 21.85
N LYS A 375 -40.15 -1.29 23.12
CA LYS A 375 -41.36 -0.78 23.74
C LYS A 375 -41.47 0.74 23.82
N SER A 376 -40.35 1.46 23.78
CA SER A 376 -40.30 2.91 23.79
C SER A 376 -40.41 3.54 22.39
N GLY A 377 -40.27 2.76 21.34
CA GLY A 377 -40.15 3.22 19.97
C GLY A 377 -38.84 3.95 19.62
N LYS A 378 -37.84 3.96 20.53
CA LYS A 378 -36.56 4.64 20.36
C LYS A 378 -35.60 3.85 19.49
N TYR A 379 -35.60 2.53 19.62
CA TYR A 379 -34.70 1.62 18.90
C TYR A 379 -35.52 0.73 17.96
N SER A 380 -34.90 0.34 16.84
CA SER A 380 -35.54 -0.51 15.83
C SER A 380 -34.57 -1.37 15.05
N THR A 381 -35.10 -2.36 14.33
CA THR A 381 -34.39 -3.18 13.36
C THR A 381 -34.34 -2.53 11.97
N ALA A 382 -34.47 -1.19 11.87
CA ALA A 382 -34.35 -0.50 10.58
C ALA A 382 -33.01 -0.82 9.89
N TRP A 383 -31.92 -0.94 10.67
CA TRP A 383 -30.62 -1.40 10.16
C TRP A 383 -30.30 -2.79 10.72
N ALA A 384 -30.94 -3.82 10.12
CA ALA A 384 -30.77 -5.21 10.53
C ALA A 384 -29.51 -5.81 9.92
N TYR A 385 -28.58 -6.27 10.78
CA TYR A 385 -27.30 -6.81 10.39
C TYR A 385 -27.23 -8.33 10.43
N ASP A 386 -27.89 -8.95 11.43
CA ASP A 386 -27.92 -10.40 11.57
C ASP A 386 -29.23 -10.88 12.19
N ILE A 387 -29.53 -12.16 11.98
CA ILE A 387 -30.73 -12.81 12.45
C ILE A 387 -30.47 -14.28 12.71
N LEU A 388 -31.04 -14.83 13.79
CA LEU A 388 -31.04 -16.24 14.08
C LEU A 388 -32.29 -16.67 14.85
N GLU A 389 -32.59 -17.96 14.85
CA GLU A 389 -33.63 -18.58 15.63
C GLU A 389 -33.03 -19.34 16.79
N ASP A 390 -33.59 -19.18 18.03
CA ASP A 390 -33.17 -19.96 19.20
C ASP A 390 -33.88 -21.32 19.30
N ARG A 391 -33.44 -22.16 20.23
CA ARG A 391 -34.04 -23.51 20.46
C ARG A 391 -35.50 -23.46 20.91
N GLN A 392 -36.06 -22.28 21.26
CA GLN A 392 -37.44 -22.07 21.66
C GLN A 392 -38.28 -21.53 20.49
N GLY A 393 -37.73 -21.41 19.27
CA GLY A 393 -38.41 -20.87 18.10
C GLY A 393 -38.61 -19.35 18.13
N ARG A 394 -37.83 -18.62 18.93
CA ARG A 394 -37.86 -17.16 18.95
C ARG A 394 -36.81 -16.62 18.01
N ILE A 395 -37.16 -15.55 17.31
CA ILE A 395 -36.27 -14.87 16.36
C ILE A 395 -35.50 -13.77 17.09
N TRP A 396 -34.20 -13.84 16.98
CA TRP A 396 -33.23 -12.86 17.50
C TRP A 396 -32.69 -12.04 16.33
N MET A 397 -32.72 -10.71 16.44
CA MET A 397 -32.36 -9.77 15.39
C MET A 397 -31.32 -8.80 15.92
N ALA A 398 -30.16 -8.72 15.29
CA ALA A 398 -29.13 -7.73 15.56
C ALA A 398 -29.34 -6.47 14.75
N SER A 399 -29.24 -5.31 15.39
CA SER A 399 -29.31 -4.01 14.75
C SER A 399 -27.99 -3.24 14.94
N TYR A 400 -27.56 -2.55 13.89
CA TYR A 400 -26.30 -1.78 13.93
C TYR A 400 -26.27 -0.71 15.03
N MET A 401 -27.38 -0.07 15.31
CA MET A 401 -27.50 0.98 16.34
C MET A 401 -28.67 0.77 17.31
N GLY A 402 -29.18 -0.44 17.41
CA GLY A 402 -30.35 -0.74 18.21
C GLY A 402 -30.18 -1.86 19.22
N GLY A 403 -29.03 -2.53 19.26
CA GLY A 403 -28.84 -3.72 20.11
C GLY A 403 -29.47 -4.98 19.52
N ILE A 404 -30.04 -5.84 20.38
CA ILE A 404 -30.64 -7.11 19.99
C ILE A 404 -32.12 -7.15 20.35
N PHE A 405 -32.96 -7.47 19.37
CA PHE A 405 -34.40 -7.61 19.51
C PHE A 405 -34.77 -9.10 19.50
N VAL A 406 -35.72 -9.49 20.35
CA VAL A 406 -36.23 -10.85 20.42
C VAL A 406 -37.72 -10.84 20.26
N ILE A 407 -38.24 -11.68 19.38
CA ILE A 407 -39.70 -11.75 19.13
C ILE A 407 -40.11 -13.20 18.76
N ASN A 408 -41.33 -13.57 19.09
CA ASN A 408 -41.94 -14.79 18.60
C ASN A 408 -42.38 -14.64 17.15
N LYS A 409 -42.01 -15.59 16.26
CA LYS A 409 -42.35 -15.60 14.84
C LYS A 409 -43.84 -15.44 14.55
N GLN A 410 -44.71 -16.18 15.32
CA GLN A 410 -46.17 -16.13 15.13
C GLN A 410 -46.76 -14.73 15.37
N LYS A 411 -46.18 -13.99 16.33
CA LYS A 411 -46.57 -12.63 16.61
C LYS A 411 -46.25 -11.69 15.42
N LEU A 412 -45.08 -11.86 14.79
CA LEU A 412 -44.71 -11.13 13.57
C LEU A 412 -45.71 -11.38 12.43
N VAL A 413 -45.95 -12.66 12.12
CA VAL A 413 -46.86 -13.07 11.05
C VAL A 413 -48.29 -12.54 11.29
N THR A 414 -48.77 -12.57 12.52
CA THR A 414 -50.07 -12.06 12.90
C THR A 414 -50.17 -10.53 12.74
N ALA A 415 -49.15 -9.81 13.16
CA ALA A 415 -49.10 -8.34 13.01
C ALA A 415 -49.15 -7.91 11.54
N ILE A 416 -48.49 -8.65 10.66
CA ILE A 416 -48.53 -8.41 9.21
C ILE A 416 -49.91 -8.70 8.64
N ALA A 417 -50.56 -9.78 9.03
CA ALA A 417 -51.86 -10.13 8.54
C ALA A 417 -52.90 -9.04 8.84
N HIS A 418 -52.77 -8.36 10.00
CA HIS A 418 -53.65 -7.23 10.36
C HIS A 418 -53.32 -5.95 9.60
N SER A 419 -52.07 -5.73 9.18
CA SER A 419 -51.66 -4.52 8.45
C SER A 419 -51.97 -4.57 6.94
N ARG A 420 -52.26 -5.74 6.40
CA ARG A 420 -52.48 -5.99 4.95
C ARG A 420 -53.79 -5.47 4.35
N THR A 421 -54.59 -4.70 5.07
CA THR A 421 -55.84 -4.16 4.53
C THR A 421 -55.65 -3.06 3.48
N SER A 422 -54.45 -2.61 3.18
CA SER A 422 -54.24 -1.46 2.28
C SER A 422 -53.19 -1.55 1.17
N SER A 423 -52.15 -2.45 1.24
CA SER A 423 -51.16 -2.58 0.15
C SER A 423 -50.22 -3.79 0.34
N ILE A 424 -49.84 -4.44 -0.75
CA ILE A 424 -48.88 -5.56 -0.80
C ILE A 424 -47.47 -5.09 -0.42
N THR A 425 -47.20 -3.79 -0.50
CA THR A 425 -45.84 -3.19 -0.29
C THR A 425 -45.67 -2.57 1.09
N ALA A 426 -46.66 -2.64 1.98
CA ALA A 426 -46.59 -1.99 3.28
C ALA A 426 -45.63 -2.73 4.24
N THR A 427 -44.65 -2.02 4.77
CA THR A 427 -43.75 -2.51 5.85
C THR A 427 -44.51 -2.47 7.18
N ALA A 428 -44.68 -3.63 7.82
CA ALA A 428 -45.35 -3.73 9.09
C ALA A 428 -44.46 -3.31 10.26
N SER A 429 -45.07 -2.66 11.27
CA SER A 429 -44.37 -2.31 12.51
C SER A 429 -44.74 -3.29 13.62
N CYS A 430 -43.76 -3.85 14.30
CA CYS A 430 -43.94 -4.81 15.41
C CYS A 430 -43.17 -4.35 16.64
N ILE A 431 -43.61 -4.78 17.85
CA ILE A 431 -42.92 -4.50 19.09
C ILE A 431 -42.27 -5.78 19.60
N ALA A 432 -40.97 -5.72 19.93
CA ALA A 432 -40.19 -6.84 20.47
C ALA A 432 -40.73 -7.33 21.81
N ASP A 433 -40.64 -8.64 22.06
CA ASP A 433 -40.94 -9.23 23.34
C ASP A 433 -39.87 -8.91 24.39
N ALA A 434 -38.58 -8.94 23.95
CA ALA A 434 -37.44 -8.51 24.73
C ALA A 434 -36.47 -7.72 23.88
N HIS A 435 -35.71 -6.83 24.53
CA HIS A 435 -34.75 -5.98 23.90
C HIS A 435 -33.49 -5.82 24.79
N PHE A 436 -32.30 -6.02 24.23
CA PHE A 436 -31.02 -5.84 24.87
C PHE A 436 -30.28 -4.65 24.29
N THR A 437 -29.82 -3.75 25.17
CA THR A 437 -29.00 -2.57 24.81
C THR A 437 -27.77 -2.50 25.71
N ASP A 438 -26.99 -1.46 25.59
CA ASP A 438 -25.84 -1.14 26.46
C ASP A 438 -26.27 -0.58 27.84
N GLN A 439 -27.56 -0.59 28.15
CA GLN A 439 -28.12 -0.07 29.40
C GLN A 439 -28.94 -1.12 30.16
N GLY A 440 -28.93 -1.04 31.47
CA GLY A 440 -29.73 -1.92 32.33
C GLY A 440 -28.95 -3.06 33.00
N LYS A 441 -29.62 -3.94 33.76
CA LYS A 441 -29.00 -5.02 34.56
C LYS A 441 -28.33 -6.08 33.66
N ASN A 442 -28.87 -6.34 32.47
CA ASN A 442 -28.38 -7.31 31.50
C ASN A 442 -27.95 -6.57 30.22
N ALA A 443 -27.16 -5.51 30.39
CA ALA A 443 -26.68 -4.69 29.29
C ALA A 443 -25.71 -5.46 28.38
N LEU A 444 -25.73 -5.16 27.11
CA LEU A 444 -24.67 -5.56 26.18
C LEU A 444 -23.42 -4.68 26.40
N SER A 445 -22.28 -5.11 25.92
CA SER A 445 -21.05 -4.30 25.91
C SER A 445 -21.16 -3.07 25.01
N GLY A 446 -22.10 -3.05 24.07
CA GLY A 446 -22.41 -1.92 23.18
C GLY A 446 -23.69 -2.15 22.38
N ILE A 447 -24.25 -1.08 21.80
CA ILE A 447 -25.49 -1.14 21.01
C ILE A 447 -25.23 -1.51 19.52
N HIS A 448 -23.97 -1.47 19.08
CA HIS A 448 -23.60 -1.88 17.73
C HIS A 448 -23.37 -3.38 17.70
N VAL A 449 -24.36 -4.13 17.22
CA VAL A 449 -24.27 -5.58 17.10
C VAL A 449 -24.10 -5.96 15.64
N GLY A 450 -22.91 -6.54 15.31
CA GLY A 450 -22.58 -6.91 13.96
C GLY A 450 -23.10 -8.29 13.59
N GLN A 451 -22.81 -9.30 14.40
CA GLN A 451 -23.14 -10.70 14.13
C GLN A 451 -23.53 -11.43 15.39
N MET A 452 -24.33 -12.49 15.22
CA MET A 452 -24.76 -13.39 16.31
C MET A 452 -24.63 -14.84 15.86
N VAL A 453 -24.20 -15.72 16.77
CA VAL A 453 -24.17 -17.17 16.54
C VAL A 453 -24.65 -17.90 17.79
N MET A 454 -25.15 -19.12 17.62
CA MET A 454 -25.56 -19.98 18.72
C MET A 454 -24.56 -21.12 18.90
N ASP A 455 -24.00 -21.28 20.11
CA ASP A 455 -23.07 -22.35 20.41
C ASP A 455 -23.75 -23.70 20.57
N GLY A 456 -22.97 -24.79 20.67
CA GLY A 456 -23.48 -26.16 20.85
C GLY A 456 -24.29 -26.35 22.11
N LYS A 457 -24.17 -25.46 23.10
CA LYS A 457 -24.97 -25.50 24.37
C LYS A 457 -26.25 -24.66 24.28
N GLY A 458 -26.46 -23.95 23.18
CA GLY A 458 -27.61 -23.10 22.90
C GLY A 458 -27.51 -21.71 23.54
N MET A 459 -26.29 -21.26 23.90
CA MET A 459 -26.03 -19.87 24.26
C MET A 459 -25.83 -19.04 23.01
N ILE A 460 -26.26 -17.80 23.02
CA ILE A 460 -26.10 -16.87 21.91
C ILE A 460 -24.89 -15.97 22.13
N TRP A 461 -24.00 -15.91 21.18
CA TRP A 461 -22.82 -15.05 21.17
C TRP A 461 -23.04 -13.90 20.19
N ALA A 462 -22.75 -12.69 20.65
CA ALA A 462 -22.96 -11.47 19.87
C ALA A 462 -21.68 -10.63 19.81
N SER A 463 -21.29 -10.20 18.60
CA SER A 463 -20.18 -9.28 18.42
C SER A 463 -20.65 -7.84 18.64
N THR A 464 -20.05 -7.15 19.61
CA THR A 464 -20.37 -5.76 19.96
C THR A 464 -19.10 -4.91 19.87
N TYR A 465 -18.82 -4.36 18.71
CA TYR A 465 -17.64 -3.55 18.39
C TYR A 465 -16.30 -4.25 18.74
N ASN A 466 -15.75 -4.07 19.95
CA ASN A 466 -14.48 -4.67 20.40
C ASN A 466 -14.68 -5.73 21.48
N ARG A 467 -15.89 -6.19 21.71
CA ARG A 467 -16.22 -7.18 22.73
C ARG A 467 -17.15 -8.25 22.20
N LEU A 468 -17.11 -9.39 22.85
CA LEU A 468 -17.96 -10.52 22.58
C LEU A 468 -18.86 -10.75 23.81
N ASP A 469 -20.16 -10.67 23.60
CA ASP A 469 -21.15 -10.90 24.63
C ASP A 469 -21.76 -12.29 24.46
N ARG A 470 -21.88 -13.04 25.58
CA ARG A 470 -22.53 -14.34 25.63
C ARG A 470 -23.84 -14.23 26.37
N ILE A 471 -24.93 -14.63 25.74
CA ILE A 471 -26.30 -14.44 26.24
C ILE A 471 -26.94 -15.80 26.52
N ASP A 472 -27.48 -15.99 27.74
CA ASP A 472 -28.34 -17.12 28.04
C ASP A 472 -29.76 -16.80 27.58
N PRO A 473 -30.26 -17.45 26.51
CA PRO A 473 -31.59 -17.15 25.98
C PRO A 473 -32.75 -17.61 26.89
N VAL A 474 -32.48 -18.49 27.86
CA VAL A 474 -33.48 -18.95 28.84
C VAL A 474 -33.59 -18.00 30.02
N ARG A 475 -32.43 -17.64 30.61
CA ARG A 475 -32.33 -16.73 31.75
C ARG A 475 -32.37 -15.26 31.36
N MET A 476 -32.21 -14.96 30.08
CA MET A 476 -32.11 -13.60 29.52
C MET A 476 -31.01 -12.77 30.22
N THR A 477 -29.86 -13.40 30.49
CA THR A 477 -28.68 -12.78 31.12
C THR A 477 -27.50 -12.69 30.15
N VAL A 478 -26.67 -11.65 30.32
CA VAL A 478 -25.51 -11.37 29.49
C VAL A 478 -24.23 -11.55 30.31
N GLU A 479 -23.25 -12.27 29.73
CA GLU A 479 -21.88 -12.35 30.21
C GLU A 479 -20.95 -11.66 29.22
N HIS A 480 -19.96 -10.92 29.71
CA HIS A 480 -19.03 -10.16 28.89
C HIS A 480 -17.66 -10.83 28.80
N THR A 481 -17.06 -10.86 27.62
CA THR A 481 -15.64 -11.22 27.46
C THR A 481 -14.76 -10.04 27.88
N ALA A 482 -13.47 -10.30 28.10
CA ALA A 482 -12.44 -9.28 28.06
C ALA A 482 -12.42 -8.61 26.66
N ASN A 483 -11.74 -7.47 26.52
CA ASN A 483 -11.55 -6.83 25.21
C ASN A 483 -10.81 -7.81 24.28
N VAL A 484 -11.45 -8.21 23.16
CA VAL A 484 -10.92 -9.18 22.19
C VAL A 484 -10.39 -8.49 20.92
N GLY A 485 -10.38 -7.14 20.89
CA GLY A 485 -10.06 -6.39 19.69
C GLY A 485 -11.24 -6.22 18.75
N ALA A 486 -11.00 -5.74 17.55
CA ALA A 486 -12.03 -5.54 16.53
C ALA A 486 -12.51 -6.91 16.00
N ILE A 487 -13.77 -7.25 16.22
CA ILE A 487 -14.37 -8.49 15.70
C ILE A 487 -14.89 -8.21 14.29
N ASN A 488 -14.30 -8.88 13.30
CA ASN A 488 -14.70 -8.76 11.89
C ASN A 488 -15.67 -9.87 11.47
N TYR A 489 -15.50 -11.09 12.01
CA TYR A 489 -16.36 -12.21 11.69
C TYR A 489 -16.57 -13.11 12.90
N LEU A 490 -17.77 -13.67 13.01
CA LEU A 490 -18.19 -14.58 14.08
C LEU A 490 -18.93 -15.76 13.47
N MET A 491 -18.54 -16.99 13.82
CA MET A 491 -19.26 -18.20 13.41
C MET A 491 -19.27 -19.28 14.49
N ALA A 492 -20.22 -20.20 14.40
CA ALA A 492 -20.20 -21.46 15.16
C ALA A 492 -19.89 -22.61 14.20
N ASP A 493 -19.00 -23.52 14.63
CA ASP A 493 -18.69 -24.72 13.85
C ASP A 493 -19.70 -25.84 14.08
N SER A 494 -19.59 -26.93 13.32
CA SER A 494 -20.46 -28.11 13.43
C SER A 494 -20.35 -28.87 14.78
N HIS A 495 -19.27 -28.60 15.53
CA HIS A 495 -19.06 -29.13 16.88
C HIS A 495 -19.63 -28.20 17.97
N GLY A 496 -20.12 -27.03 17.58
CA GLY A 496 -20.70 -26.03 18.46
C GLY A 496 -19.67 -25.12 19.15
N ASN A 497 -18.40 -25.12 18.68
CA ASN A 497 -17.39 -24.15 19.10
C ASN A 497 -17.65 -22.80 18.43
N VAL A 498 -17.19 -21.73 19.07
CA VAL A 498 -17.35 -20.37 18.56
C VAL A 498 -16.01 -19.85 18.07
N TRP A 499 -16.00 -19.38 16.83
CA TRP A 499 -14.82 -18.85 16.14
C TRP A 499 -14.97 -17.35 15.94
N VAL A 500 -13.91 -16.60 16.24
CA VAL A 500 -13.86 -15.15 16.17
C VAL A 500 -12.68 -14.75 15.28
N GLY A 501 -12.95 -14.06 14.19
CA GLY A 501 -11.94 -13.48 13.30
C GLY A 501 -11.73 -12.01 13.61
N ASP A 502 -10.48 -11.58 13.77
CA ASP A 502 -10.10 -10.19 13.99
C ASP A 502 -9.27 -9.62 12.82
N ASN A 503 -8.46 -8.58 13.06
CA ASN A 503 -7.63 -7.92 12.04
C ASN A 503 -6.37 -8.70 11.65
N SER A 504 -6.00 -9.75 12.40
CA SER A 504 -4.74 -10.47 12.20
C SER A 504 -4.82 -11.94 12.58
N SER A 505 -5.82 -12.35 13.36
CA SER A 505 -5.92 -13.68 13.95
C SER A 505 -7.33 -14.25 13.92
N VAL A 506 -7.40 -15.56 14.19
CA VAL A 506 -8.64 -16.29 14.45
C VAL A 506 -8.54 -16.97 15.79
N LYS A 507 -9.56 -16.80 16.63
CA LYS A 507 -9.67 -17.41 17.96
C LYS A 507 -10.83 -18.41 18.02
N CYS A 508 -10.59 -19.61 18.54
CA CYS A 508 -11.60 -20.63 18.79
C CYS A 508 -11.88 -20.73 20.29
N TYR A 509 -13.14 -20.61 20.66
CA TYR A 509 -13.64 -20.92 22.00
C TYR A 509 -14.16 -22.36 22.02
N ASP A 510 -13.41 -23.29 22.65
CA ASP A 510 -13.72 -24.72 22.70
C ASP A 510 -14.85 -24.99 23.69
N MET A 511 -16.03 -25.33 23.15
CA MET A 511 -17.22 -25.65 23.93
C MET A 511 -17.26 -27.13 24.41
N ALA A 512 -16.42 -28.01 23.85
CA ALA A 512 -16.38 -29.43 24.15
C ALA A 512 -15.58 -29.74 25.43
N ALA A 513 -14.63 -28.92 25.81
CA ALA A 513 -13.66 -29.18 26.88
C ALA A 513 -14.27 -29.29 28.27
N ARG A 514 -15.56 -28.96 28.50
CA ARG A 514 -16.26 -29.15 29.77
C ARG A 514 -17.69 -29.67 29.63
N LYS A 515 -18.00 -30.71 30.38
CA LYS A 515 -19.35 -31.23 30.54
C LYS A 515 -20.13 -30.31 31.50
N GLY A 516 -21.15 -29.63 31.04
CA GLY A 516 -22.09 -28.83 31.83
C GLY A 516 -22.50 -27.50 31.22
N ARG A 517 -23.75 -27.09 31.43
CA ARG A 517 -24.36 -25.85 30.93
C ARG A 517 -23.81 -24.58 31.62
N GLU A 518 -23.06 -24.74 32.70
CA GLU A 518 -22.71 -23.68 33.66
C GLU A 518 -21.23 -23.24 33.61
N ALA A 519 -20.46 -23.56 32.52
CA ALA A 519 -19.11 -23.05 32.39
C ALA A 519 -19.14 -21.53 32.27
N ARG A 520 -18.48 -20.83 33.20
CA ARG A 520 -18.28 -19.36 33.07
C ARG A 520 -17.41 -19.10 31.87
N LEU A 521 -17.62 -17.94 31.23
CA LEU A 521 -16.86 -17.52 30.03
C LEU A 521 -15.35 -17.55 30.26
N ALA A 522 -14.88 -17.17 31.46
CA ALA A 522 -13.45 -17.21 31.83
C ALA A 522 -12.85 -18.62 31.93
N ASP A 523 -13.66 -19.66 31.94
CA ASP A 523 -13.22 -21.06 32.05
C ASP A 523 -13.18 -21.78 30.68
N ILE A 524 -13.53 -21.11 29.59
CA ILE A 524 -13.55 -21.69 28.24
C ILE A 524 -12.12 -21.67 27.70
N GLN A 525 -11.63 -22.82 27.26
CA GLN A 525 -10.33 -22.92 26.61
C GLN A 525 -10.37 -22.22 25.26
N THR A 526 -9.32 -21.42 24.97
CA THR A 526 -9.18 -20.68 23.71
C THR A 526 -7.93 -21.11 22.98
N HIS A 527 -8.02 -21.24 21.65
CA HIS A 527 -6.90 -21.46 20.74
C HIS A 527 -6.86 -20.29 19.76
N GLU A 528 -5.66 -19.87 19.36
CA GLU A 528 -5.47 -18.73 18.48
C GLU A 528 -4.49 -19.07 17.34
N TRP A 529 -4.82 -18.65 16.11
CA TRP A 529 -4.00 -18.81 14.92
C TRP A 529 -3.78 -17.45 14.25
N GLN A 530 -2.55 -17.16 13.89
CA GLN A 530 -2.22 -15.92 13.17
C GLN A 530 -2.54 -16.09 11.68
N ILE A 531 -3.32 -15.17 11.14
CA ILE A 531 -3.74 -15.17 9.74
C ILE A 531 -2.92 -14.17 8.93
N GLY A 532 -2.42 -13.09 9.55
CA GLY A 532 -1.59 -12.07 8.90
C GLY A 532 -2.39 -10.97 8.21
N GLY A 533 -3.72 -10.99 8.30
CA GLY A 533 -4.56 -9.95 7.72
C GLY A 533 -5.99 -9.98 8.26
N LYS A 534 -6.79 -8.99 7.89
CA LYS A 534 -8.17 -8.83 8.33
C LYS A 534 -9.06 -9.97 7.84
N VAL A 535 -9.63 -10.73 8.76
CA VAL A 535 -10.58 -11.80 8.45
C VAL A 535 -11.87 -11.20 7.87
N SER A 536 -12.23 -11.58 6.66
CA SER A 536 -13.45 -11.11 5.99
C SER A 536 -14.62 -12.08 6.14
N THR A 537 -14.36 -13.40 6.09
CA THR A 537 -15.38 -14.44 6.25
C THR A 537 -14.76 -15.77 6.68
N MET A 538 -15.56 -16.65 7.30
CA MET A 538 -15.16 -18.00 7.72
C MET A 538 -16.29 -19.01 7.46
N CYS A 539 -15.93 -20.28 7.22
CA CYS A 539 -16.87 -21.38 7.05
C CYS A 539 -16.32 -22.71 7.59
N ASP A 540 -17.17 -23.52 8.24
CA ASP A 540 -16.84 -24.91 8.59
C ASP A 540 -17.08 -25.83 7.40
N VAL A 541 -16.04 -26.51 6.96
CA VAL A 541 -16.05 -27.48 5.87
C VAL A 541 -15.62 -28.83 6.40
N GLU A 542 -16.56 -29.62 6.82
CA GLU A 542 -16.33 -30.99 7.36
C GLU A 542 -15.34 -31.03 8.55
N GLY A 543 -15.41 -30.02 9.42
CA GLY A 543 -14.54 -29.89 10.60
C GLY A 543 -13.17 -29.24 10.30
N LYS A 544 -12.94 -28.74 9.09
CA LYS A 544 -11.86 -27.84 8.75
C LYS A 544 -12.42 -26.42 8.65
N ILE A 545 -11.74 -25.45 9.21
CA ILE A 545 -12.18 -24.05 9.19
C ILE A 545 -11.48 -23.32 8.05
N TRP A 546 -12.27 -22.87 7.11
CA TRP A 546 -11.83 -22.03 6.01
C TRP A 546 -11.96 -20.57 6.43
N VAL A 547 -10.89 -19.81 6.29
CA VAL A 547 -10.79 -18.40 6.70
C VAL A 547 -10.31 -17.59 5.50
N VAL A 548 -11.02 -16.54 5.15
CA VAL A 548 -10.61 -15.64 4.07
C VAL A 548 -10.14 -14.31 4.64
N SER A 549 -9.01 -13.84 4.13
CA SER A 549 -8.43 -12.54 4.39
C SER A 549 -7.92 -11.91 3.08
N GLY A 550 -8.57 -10.83 2.63
CA GLY A 550 -8.32 -10.31 1.29
C GLY A 550 -8.64 -11.33 0.19
N ASP A 551 -7.69 -11.62 -0.67
CA ASP A 551 -7.79 -12.64 -1.73
C ASP A 551 -7.22 -14.00 -1.31
N GLU A 552 -6.78 -14.16 -0.07
CA GLU A 552 -6.20 -15.39 0.45
C GLU A 552 -7.21 -16.17 1.28
N CYS A 553 -7.24 -17.49 1.07
CA CYS A 553 -7.97 -18.45 1.87
C CYS A 553 -7.01 -19.33 2.67
N CYS A 554 -7.14 -19.32 4.00
CA CYS A 554 -6.43 -20.19 4.93
C CYS A 554 -7.37 -21.29 5.42
N VAL A 555 -6.95 -22.56 5.35
CA VAL A 555 -7.70 -23.70 5.86
C VAL A 555 -7.01 -24.27 7.08
N ILE A 556 -7.69 -24.27 8.21
CA ILE A 556 -7.20 -24.76 9.50
C ILE A 556 -7.85 -26.12 9.77
N ASP A 557 -7.06 -27.18 9.93
CA ASP A 557 -7.55 -28.51 10.24
C ASP A 557 -7.77 -28.70 11.76
N LYS A 558 -8.37 -29.83 12.14
CA LYS A 558 -8.62 -30.18 13.56
C LYS A 558 -7.36 -30.34 14.41
N ASN A 559 -6.18 -30.47 13.81
CA ASN A 559 -4.90 -30.59 14.50
C ASN A 559 -4.16 -29.22 14.56
N GLY A 560 -4.79 -28.16 14.10
CA GLY A 560 -4.21 -26.82 14.02
C GLY A 560 -3.27 -26.59 12.83
N LYS A 561 -3.08 -27.60 11.97
CA LYS A 561 -2.31 -27.39 10.74
C LYS A 561 -3.10 -26.54 9.78
N SER A 562 -2.44 -25.54 9.19
CA SER A 562 -3.04 -24.68 8.17
C SER A 562 -2.35 -24.81 6.84
N PHE A 563 -3.11 -24.66 5.75
CA PHE A 563 -2.55 -24.42 4.44
C PHE A 563 -3.31 -23.26 3.77
N ARG A 564 -2.73 -22.63 2.76
CA ARG A 564 -3.25 -21.40 2.18
C ARG A 564 -3.23 -21.45 0.66
N PHE A 565 -4.19 -20.77 0.03
CA PHE A 565 -4.24 -20.58 -1.41
C PHE A 565 -4.87 -19.23 -1.76
N ILE A 566 -4.59 -18.72 -2.96
CA ILE A 566 -5.04 -17.40 -3.40
C ILE A 566 -6.27 -17.53 -4.29
N ILE A 567 -7.24 -16.63 -4.09
CA ILE A 567 -8.45 -16.46 -4.93
C ILE A 567 -8.40 -15.05 -5.50
N PRO A 568 -7.76 -14.85 -6.67
CA PRO A 568 -7.49 -13.49 -7.16
C PRO A 568 -8.77 -12.74 -7.52
N ALA A 569 -8.75 -11.42 -7.27
CA ALA A 569 -9.69 -10.41 -7.76
C ALA A 569 -11.17 -10.59 -7.35
N LEU A 570 -11.50 -11.38 -6.33
CA LEU A 570 -12.86 -11.49 -5.80
C LEU A 570 -13.04 -10.74 -4.48
N SER A 571 -11.97 -10.64 -3.66
CA SER A 571 -12.02 -10.14 -2.27
C SER A 571 -13.24 -10.69 -1.53
N PRO A 572 -13.32 -12.02 -1.27
CA PRO A 572 -14.52 -12.66 -0.78
C PRO A 572 -14.97 -12.07 0.57
N LEU A 573 -16.24 -11.69 0.66
CA LEU A 573 -16.86 -11.13 1.86
C LEU A 573 -17.81 -12.12 2.55
N THR A 574 -18.16 -13.21 1.86
CA THR A 574 -19.08 -14.24 2.37
C THR A 574 -18.76 -15.57 1.74
N MET A 575 -19.00 -16.66 2.50
CA MET A 575 -18.86 -18.02 1.97
C MET A 575 -19.87 -18.98 2.60
N ALA A 576 -20.16 -20.06 1.89
CA ALA A 576 -20.97 -21.16 2.36
C ALA A 576 -20.49 -22.51 1.79
N TYR A 577 -20.56 -23.57 2.58
CA TYR A 577 -20.22 -24.93 2.16
C TYR A 577 -21.46 -25.71 1.72
N SER A 578 -21.41 -26.32 0.53
CA SER A 578 -22.40 -27.26 0.03
C SER A 578 -21.94 -28.69 0.29
N LYS A 579 -22.57 -29.34 1.26
CA LYS A 579 -22.29 -30.73 1.55
C LYS A 579 -22.72 -31.70 0.43
N SER A 580 -23.80 -31.37 -0.28
CA SER A 580 -24.30 -32.18 -1.41
C SER A 580 -23.42 -32.14 -2.66
N GLU A 581 -22.74 -30.99 -2.88
CA GLU A 581 -21.90 -30.74 -4.05
C GLU A 581 -20.39 -30.87 -3.72
N HIS A 582 -20.03 -31.00 -2.45
CA HIS A 582 -18.64 -30.95 -1.94
C HIS A 582 -17.86 -29.73 -2.42
N VAL A 583 -18.51 -28.56 -2.44
CA VAL A 583 -17.91 -27.30 -2.85
C VAL A 583 -18.09 -26.21 -1.79
N VAL A 584 -17.12 -25.35 -1.68
CA VAL A 584 -17.21 -24.06 -0.97
C VAL A 584 -17.53 -22.99 -2.00
N VAL A 585 -18.59 -22.24 -1.77
CA VAL A 585 -19.01 -21.12 -2.61
C VAL A 585 -18.66 -19.83 -1.89
N MET A 586 -17.87 -18.98 -2.52
CA MET A 586 -17.44 -17.70 -2.00
C MET A 586 -17.98 -16.57 -2.87
N GLY A 587 -18.48 -15.51 -2.25
CA GLY A 587 -19.02 -14.34 -2.94
C GLY A 587 -18.31 -13.06 -2.52
N GLY A 588 -18.07 -12.21 -3.48
CA GLY A 588 -17.40 -10.92 -3.30
C GLY A 588 -17.82 -9.91 -4.34
N ASN A 589 -16.84 -9.13 -4.83
CA ASN A 589 -17.09 -8.11 -5.85
C ASN A 589 -17.44 -8.74 -7.20
N ASP A 590 -18.63 -8.47 -7.69
CA ASP A 590 -19.16 -8.83 -9.03
C ASP A 590 -19.02 -10.30 -9.43
N GLY A 591 -18.82 -11.23 -8.49
CA GLY A 591 -18.64 -12.64 -8.81
C GLY A 591 -18.85 -13.60 -7.65
N VAL A 592 -18.87 -14.87 -8.05
CA VAL A 592 -18.91 -16.05 -7.18
C VAL A 592 -17.78 -16.98 -7.59
N VAL A 593 -17.06 -17.52 -6.60
CA VAL A 593 -16.05 -18.57 -6.80
C VAL A 593 -16.54 -19.85 -6.16
N ARG A 594 -16.43 -20.97 -6.88
CA ARG A 594 -16.65 -22.32 -6.36
C ARG A 594 -15.32 -23.04 -6.25
N VAL A 595 -15.00 -23.53 -5.05
CA VAL A 595 -13.78 -24.28 -4.77
C VAL A 595 -14.17 -25.68 -4.32
N ARG A 596 -13.60 -26.73 -4.91
CA ARG A 596 -13.82 -28.10 -4.45
C ARG A 596 -13.18 -28.31 -3.08
N ALA A 597 -13.93 -28.82 -2.13
CA ALA A 597 -13.46 -29.02 -0.76
C ALA A 597 -12.34 -30.08 -0.62
N ASP A 598 -12.29 -31.06 -1.55
CA ASP A 598 -11.25 -32.11 -1.60
C ASP A 598 -9.92 -31.65 -2.21
N LEU A 599 -9.93 -30.60 -3.01
CA LEU A 599 -8.71 -30.04 -3.62
C LEU A 599 -7.88 -29.20 -2.63
N ALA A 600 -8.42 -28.91 -1.49
CA ALA A 600 -7.76 -28.15 -0.42
C ALA A 600 -6.72 -28.97 0.37
N GLU A 601 -6.35 -30.17 -0.07
CA GLU A 601 -5.24 -30.92 0.52
C GLU A 601 -4.01 -30.80 -0.39
N PRO A 602 -2.88 -30.28 0.10
CA PRO A 602 -1.64 -30.33 -0.67
C PRO A 602 -1.32 -31.79 -0.94
N SER A 603 -1.23 -32.15 -2.22
CA SER A 603 -0.76 -33.48 -2.58
C SER A 603 0.59 -33.68 -1.91
N ALA A 604 0.79 -34.81 -1.23
CA ALA A 604 2.04 -35.13 -0.54
C ALA A 604 3.29 -35.13 -1.48
N ALA A 605 3.10 -34.98 -2.77
CA ALA A 605 4.13 -34.84 -3.80
C ALA A 605 4.73 -33.41 -3.89
N ALA A 606 3.99 -32.37 -3.43
CA ALA A 606 4.46 -30.98 -3.47
C ALA A 606 5.38 -30.60 -2.29
N SER A 607 5.61 -31.51 -1.35
CA SER A 607 6.51 -31.34 -0.19
C SER A 607 7.99 -31.61 -0.51
N GLN A 608 8.45 -31.37 -1.74
CA GLN A 608 9.89 -31.23 -1.96
C GLN A 608 10.29 -29.89 -1.36
N LYS A 609 11.21 -29.97 -0.36
CA LYS A 609 11.85 -28.84 0.33
C LYS A 609 12.57 -27.91 -0.67
N GLU A 610 11.84 -27.09 -1.42
CA GLU A 610 12.45 -25.89 -1.95
C GLU A 610 12.74 -24.97 -0.77
N LYS A 611 14.02 -24.63 -0.62
CA LYS A 611 14.50 -23.76 0.43
C LYS A 611 13.80 -22.43 0.28
N MET A 612 13.02 -22.06 1.27
CA MET A 612 12.31 -20.79 1.33
C MET A 612 13.28 -19.64 1.14
N GLN A 613 12.97 -18.72 0.24
CA GLN A 613 13.72 -17.49 0.05
C GLN A 613 12.73 -16.33 0.00
N LEU A 614 12.95 -15.36 0.87
CA LEU A 614 12.32 -14.06 0.82
C LEU A 614 13.35 -13.08 0.25
N PHE A 615 12.93 -12.19 -0.62
CA PHE A 615 13.81 -11.26 -1.32
C PHE A 615 13.44 -9.83 -0.99
N LEU A 616 14.43 -8.97 -0.78
CA LEU A 616 14.24 -7.53 -0.79
C LEU A 616 14.19 -7.09 -2.26
N THR A 617 13.06 -6.58 -2.71
CA THR A 617 12.84 -6.18 -4.11
C THR A 617 12.86 -4.68 -4.29
N GLY A 618 12.55 -3.91 -3.22
CA GLY A 618 12.52 -2.45 -3.23
C GLY A 618 12.94 -1.81 -1.92
N VAL A 619 13.51 -0.61 -2.02
CA VAL A 619 13.81 0.28 -0.88
C VAL A 619 13.30 1.68 -1.23
N ILE A 620 12.43 2.23 -0.38
CA ILE A 620 11.91 3.59 -0.50
C ILE A 620 12.44 4.38 0.70
N VAL A 621 13.11 5.51 0.44
CA VAL A 621 13.64 6.39 1.49
C VAL A 621 13.01 7.77 1.32
N ASN A 622 12.41 8.29 2.41
CA ASN A 622 11.70 9.59 2.41
C ASN A 622 10.66 9.73 1.27
N GLY A 623 10.02 8.61 0.88
CA GLY A 623 9.01 8.55 -0.17
C GLY A 623 9.57 8.51 -1.61
N ALA A 624 10.90 8.44 -1.78
CA ALA A 624 11.56 8.24 -3.06
C ALA A 624 12.15 6.83 -3.16
N GLN A 625 11.97 6.18 -4.31
CA GLN A 625 12.55 4.85 -4.55
C GLN A 625 14.06 4.96 -4.81
N VAL A 626 14.86 4.23 -4.03
CA VAL A 626 16.34 4.29 -4.06
C VAL A 626 16.96 3.33 -5.09
N MET A 627 16.20 2.88 -6.05
CA MET A 627 16.52 1.71 -6.89
C MET A 627 17.25 2.00 -8.18
N ASP A 628 17.54 3.25 -8.53
CA ASP A 628 18.26 3.56 -9.76
C ASP A 628 19.74 3.81 -9.50
N GLY A 629 20.60 3.00 -10.12
CA GLY A 629 22.06 3.21 -10.14
C GLY A 629 22.50 4.59 -10.63
N ALA A 630 21.57 5.41 -11.12
CA ALA A 630 21.76 6.81 -11.51
C ALA A 630 21.38 7.81 -10.42
N GLN A 631 20.52 7.44 -9.47
CA GLN A 631 20.19 8.25 -8.28
C GLN A 631 20.90 7.76 -7.00
N ALA A 632 21.66 6.68 -7.07
CA ALA A 632 22.62 6.28 -6.03
C ALA A 632 23.76 7.31 -5.84
N SER A 633 23.43 8.61 -5.96
CA SER A 633 24.37 9.72 -5.74
C SER A 633 24.78 9.90 -4.29
N ALA A 634 24.42 9.00 -3.40
CA ALA A 634 24.81 9.03 -2.00
C ALA A 634 25.07 7.63 -1.44
N GLY A 635 26.00 6.85 -2.01
CA GLY A 635 26.67 5.77 -1.30
C GLY A 635 25.83 4.63 -0.68
N HIS A 636 24.56 4.48 -1.08
CA HIS A 636 23.60 3.61 -0.39
C HIS A 636 23.75 2.13 -0.71
N ALA A 637 24.10 1.76 -1.94
CA ALA A 637 24.45 0.39 -2.32
C ALA A 637 25.05 0.31 -3.73
N ASP A 638 26.14 -0.47 -3.88
CA ASP A 638 26.71 -0.83 -5.17
C ASP A 638 25.99 -2.04 -5.83
N GLU A 639 25.00 -2.63 -5.15
CA GLU A 639 24.27 -3.82 -5.54
C GLU A 639 22.75 -3.57 -5.56
N ALA A 640 22.05 -4.28 -6.44
CA ALA A 640 20.59 -4.30 -6.48
C ALA A 640 20.01 -4.81 -5.14
N PRO A 641 18.81 -4.36 -4.71
CA PRO A 641 18.20 -4.76 -3.45
C PRO A 641 18.13 -6.27 -3.24
N LEU A 642 17.90 -7.03 -4.30
CA LEU A 642 17.86 -8.49 -4.27
C LEU A 642 19.13 -9.13 -3.69
N TYR A 643 20.26 -8.44 -3.76
CA TYR A 643 21.58 -8.92 -3.33
C TYR A 643 22.10 -8.16 -2.11
N LEU A 644 21.35 -7.14 -1.64
CA LEU A 644 21.77 -6.26 -0.56
C LEU A 644 21.81 -7.02 0.77
N LYS A 645 22.96 -6.97 1.46
CA LYS A 645 23.17 -7.53 2.79
C LYS A 645 23.21 -6.47 3.88
N LYS A 646 23.53 -5.24 3.51
CA LYS A 646 23.63 -4.11 4.42
C LYS A 646 23.08 -2.86 3.75
N LEU A 647 22.15 -2.18 4.43
CA LEU A 647 21.60 -0.88 4.03
C LEU A 647 22.25 0.21 4.91
N THR A 648 22.88 1.21 4.28
CA THR A 648 23.44 2.35 5.00
C THR A 648 22.66 3.61 4.63
N LEU A 649 22.13 4.31 5.63
CA LEU A 649 21.29 5.49 5.47
C LEU A 649 21.94 6.71 6.15
N GLU A 650 21.75 7.90 5.58
CA GLU A 650 22.16 9.13 6.20
C GLU A 650 21.22 9.51 7.37
N SER A 651 21.63 10.45 8.23
CA SER A 651 20.89 10.82 9.44
C SER A 651 19.48 11.39 9.19
N ASP A 652 19.24 11.96 8.02
CA ASP A 652 17.96 12.53 7.56
C ASP A 652 17.14 11.54 6.72
N GLU A 653 17.67 10.34 6.49
CA GLU A 653 17.03 9.24 5.75
C GLU A 653 16.43 8.19 6.70
N ASN A 654 15.92 8.62 7.83
CA ASN A 654 15.42 7.77 8.90
C ASN A 654 13.95 7.32 8.72
N ASN A 655 13.33 7.64 7.58
CA ASN A 655 12.02 7.16 7.17
C ASN A 655 12.19 6.29 5.92
N PHE A 656 11.98 4.99 6.06
CA PHE A 656 12.17 4.08 4.94
C PHE A 656 11.15 2.95 4.93
N THR A 657 10.92 2.41 3.73
CA THR A 657 10.10 1.22 3.49
C THR A 657 10.96 0.17 2.79
N LEU A 658 10.99 -1.02 3.32
CA LEU A 658 11.59 -2.20 2.70
C LEU A 658 10.49 -3.02 2.06
N GLN A 659 10.56 -3.20 0.75
CA GLN A 659 9.59 -3.96 -0.02
C GLN A 659 10.14 -5.36 -0.24
N LEU A 660 9.46 -6.35 0.35
CA LEU A 660 9.85 -7.75 0.29
C LEU A 660 8.93 -8.52 -0.67
N SER A 661 9.44 -9.61 -1.23
CA SER A 661 8.66 -10.54 -2.04
C SER A 661 9.14 -11.98 -1.84
N ASP A 662 8.18 -12.90 -1.75
CA ASP A 662 8.40 -14.34 -1.82
C ASP A 662 8.16 -14.90 -3.24
N LEU A 663 7.99 -14.00 -4.23
CA LEU A 663 7.71 -14.31 -5.64
C LEU A 663 6.49 -15.26 -5.78
N PRO A 664 5.26 -14.79 -5.51
CA PRO A 664 4.06 -15.63 -5.37
C PRO A 664 3.55 -16.14 -6.73
N PHE A 665 4.44 -16.73 -7.54
CA PHE A 665 4.10 -17.24 -8.87
C PHE A 665 4.02 -18.78 -8.92
N GLY A 666 4.58 -19.47 -7.90
CA GLY A 666 4.54 -20.92 -7.77
C GLY A 666 3.29 -21.42 -7.07
N ASP A 667 3.10 -22.75 -7.08
CA ASP A 667 2.04 -23.47 -6.34
C ASP A 667 2.35 -23.57 -4.83
N HIS A 668 3.05 -22.60 -4.29
CA HIS A 668 3.36 -22.60 -2.87
C HIS A 668 2.19 -22.05 -2.07
N PRO A 669 1.83 -22.68 -0.94
CA PRO A 669 0.86 -22.09 -0.05
C PRO A 669 1.36 -20.71 0.41
N SER A 670 0.50 -19.73 0.37
CA SER A 670 0.76 -18.39 0.91
C SER A 670 1.16 -18.50 2.38
N ARG A 671 2.18 -17.75 2.77
CA ARG A 671 2.79 -17.86 4.09
C ARG A 671 2.64 -16.56 4.86
N VAL A 672 2.58 -16.69 6.18
CA VAL A 672 2.60 -15.53 7.08
C VAL A 672 4.02 -15.33 7.58
N TYR A 673 4.47 -14.10 7.56
CA TYR A 673 5.79 -13.72 8.03
C TYR A 673 5.67 -12.84 9.28
N ALA A 674 6.62 -13.01 10.20
CA ALA A 674 6.80 -12.11 11.33
C ALA A 674 8.19 -11.46 11.24
N TYR A 675 8.27 -10.19 11.57
CA TYR A 675 9.54 -9.47 11.56
C TYR A 675 9.79 -8.73 12.86
N ARG A 676 11.06 -8.49 13.14
CA ARG A 676 11.50 -7.70 14.28
C ARG A 676 12.81 -7.00 13.93
N LEU A 677 12.90 -5.72 14.30
CA LEU A 677 14.13 -4.95 14.21
C LEU A 677 14.81 -4.94 15.59
N ASP A 678 15.90 -5.65 15.72
CA ASP A 678 16.63 -5.74 16.98
C ASP A 678 17.17 -4.37 17.39
N GLY A 679 16.92 -4.02 18.67
CA GLY A 679 17.26 -2.72 19.24
C GLY A 679 16.13 -1.69 19.25
N ILE A 680 15.02 -1.95 18.54
CA ILE A 680 13.84 -1.07 18.49
C ILE A 680 12.57 -1.81 18.93
N ASP A 681 12.27 -2.95 18.29
CA ASP A 681 11.04 -3.69 18.54
C ASP A 681 11.18 -4.60 19.76
N HIS A 682 10.20 -4.57 20.67
CA HIS A 682 10.11 -5.48 21.80
C HIS A 682 9.36 -6.75 21.43
N ASP A 683 8.32 -6.63 20.58
CA ASP A 683 7.44 -7.71 20.16
C ASP A 683 7.62 -7.98 18.65
N TRP A 684 7.15 -9.14 18.19
CA TRP A 684 7.10 -9.48 16.78
C TRP A 684 5.94 -8.77 16.08
N HIS A 685 6.22 -8.22 14.91
CA HIS A 685 5.24 -7.65 14.01
C HIS A 685 4.90 -8.66 12.91
N TYR A 686 3.64 -8.69 12.47
CA TYR A 686 3.19 -9.60 11.42
C TYR A 686 2.98 -8.84 10.12
N LEU A 687 3.46 -9.41 9.00
CA LEU A 687 3.26 -8.82 7.68
C LEU A 687 1.84 -9.09 7.20
N ASN A 688 1.22 -8.06 6.64
CA ASN A 688 -0.10 -8.18 6.05
C ASN A 688 -0.03 -8.98 4.73
N GLN A 689 -1.07 -9.75 4.48
CA GLN A 689 -1.20 -10.50 3.24
C GLN A 689 -1.36 -9.57 2.03
N GLY A 690 -0.72 -9.93 0.92
CA GLY A 690 -0.73 -9.13 -0.30
C GLY A 690 0.15 -7.88 -0.25
N ASN A 691 0.78 -7.61 0.90
CA ASN A 691 1.75 -6.53 1.05
C ASN A 691 2.82 -6.94 2.07
N LEU A 692 4.03 -7.20 1.60
CA LEU A 692 5.18 -7.55 2.42
C LEU A 692 6.07 -6.33 2.72
N ASP A 693 5.50 -5.13 2.79
CA ASP A 693 6.21 -3.89 3.07
C ASP A 693 6.47 -3.72 4.57
N ILE A 694 7.73 -3.48 4.92
CA ILE A 694 8.16 -3.13 6.28
C ILE A 694 8.46 -1.64 6.34
N VAL A 695 7.72 -0.91 7.16
CA VAL A 695 7.81 0.56 7.24
C VAL A 695 8.33 1.00 8.59
N TYR A 696 9.42 1.76 8.59
CA TYR A 696 9.94 2.42 9.78
C TYR A 696 10.01 3.93 9.57
N ASN A 697 9.60 4.69 10.58
CA ASN A 697 9.60 6.15 10.55
C ASN A 697 10.32 6.72 11.76
N GLY A 698 11.27 7.63 11.53
CA GLY A 698 11.94 8.37 12.58
C GLY A 698 12.88 7.53 13.43
N LEU A 699 13.54 6.51 12.83
CA LEU A 699 14.51 5.72 13.58
C LEU A 699 15.70 6.58 14.06
N PRO A 700 16.20 6.38 15.30
CA PRO A 700 17.45 7.00 15.76
C PRO A 700 18.65 6.54 14.93
N TYR A 701 19.74 7.28 14.94
CA TYR A 701 21.01 6.80 14.40
C TYR A 701 21.56 5.61 15.20
N GLY A 702 22.05 4.60 14.52
CA GLY A 702 22.55 3.37 15.13
C GLY A 702 22.68 2.24 14.12
N ASP A 703 23.15 1.10 14.60
CA ASP A 703 23.22 -0.14 13.84
C ASP A 703 22.11 -1.07 14.33
N TYR A 704 21.34 -1.64 13.39
CA TYR A 704 20.18 -2.47 13.62
C TYR A 704 20.26 -3.75 12.78
N GLN A 705 19.59 -4.81 13.22
CA GLN A 705 19.43 -6.03 12.43
C GLN A 705 17.94 -6.34 12.30
N LEU A 706 17.46 -6.36 11.05
CA LEU A 706 16.12 -6.84 10.73
C LEU A 706 16.18 -8.36 10.58
N ALA A 707 15.33 -9.07 11.32
CA ALA A 707 15.09 -10.51 11.18
C ALA A 707 13.65 -10.75 10.73
N VAL A 708 13.46 -11.57 9.70
CA VAL A 708 12.15 -11.99 9.20
C VAL A 708 12.05 -13.50 9.28
N HIS A 709 11.02 -13.99 9.94
CA HIS A 709 10.73 -15.40 10.17
C HIS A 709 9.43 -15.80 9.47
N VAL A 710 9.36 -17.04 9.03
CA VAL A 710 8.08 -17.63 8.59
C VAL A 710 7.35 -18.22 9.80
N LEU A 711 6.01 -18.15 9.83
CA LEU A 711 5.23 -18.85 10.81
C LEU A 711 5.02 -20.32 10.39
N ASP A 712 5.05 -21.21 11.37
CA ASP A 712 4.63 -22.60 11.15
C ASP A 712 3.10 -22.71 11.02
N GLY A 713 2.59 -23.92 10.71
CA GLY A 713 1.15 -24.17 10.59
C GLY A 713 0.36 -23.99 11.90
N GLU A 714 1.05 -23.87 13.05
CA GLU A 714 0.46 -23.65 14.37
C GLU A 714 0.49 -22.17 14.77
N GLY A 715 1.09 -21.31 13.92
CA GLY A 715 1.22 -19.87 14.17
C GLY A 715 2.42 -19.49 15.05
N ASN A 716 3.32 -20.45 15.35
CA ASN A 716 4.56 -20.14 16.06
C ASN A 716 5.61 -19.60 15.11
N ILE A 717 6.55 -18.82 15.64
CA ILE A 717 7.68 -18.29 14.88
C ILE A 717 8.61 -19.44 14.51
N GLY A 718 8.75 -19.68 13.21
CA GLY A 718 9.57 -20.73 12.64
C GLY A 718 10.98 -20.28 12.26
N GLU A 719 11.53 -20.80 11.14
CA GLU A 719 12.90 -20.51 10.70
C GLU A 719 13.02 -19.05 10.21
N GLU A 720 14.21 -18.46 10.42
CA GLU A 720 14.60 -17.18 9.80
C GLU A 720 14.76 -17.38 8.29
N VAL A 721 14.03 -16.59 7.51
CA VAL A 721 14.03 -16.67 6.05
C VAL A 721 14.72 -15.50 5.39
N TYR A 722 14.88 -14.38 6.11
CA TYR A 722 15.59 -13.19 5.62
C TYR A 722 16.15 -12.38 6.77
N SER A 723 17.36 -11.82 6.58
CA SER A 723 17.95 -10.84 7.49
C SER A 723 18.68 -9.72 6.73
N LEU A 724 18.65 -8.51 7.29
CA LEU A 724 19.29 -7.33 6.72
C LEU A 724 19.91 -6.47 7.84
N ASP A 725 21.18 -6.13 7.67
CA ASP A 725 21.85 -5.15 8.53
C ASP A 725 21.52 -3.74 8.08
N ILE A 726 21.03 -2.89 9.00
CA ILE A 726 20.65 -1.50 8.72
C ILE A 726 21.50 -0.58 9.60
N SER A 727 22.21 0.36 8.96
CA SER A 727 23.08 1.33 9.66
C SER A 727 22.63 2.74 9.30
N ILE A 728 22.15 3.50 10.32
CA ILE A 728 21.80 4.92 10.16
C ILE A 728 22.94 5.74 10.72
N LEU A 729 23.57 6.55 9.87
CA LEU A 729 24.73 7.35 10.24
C LEU A 729 24.35 8.48 11.20
N PRO A 730 25.21 8.83 12.17
CA PRO A 730 24.95 9.97 13.05
C PRO A 730 25.02 11.28 12.26
N PRO A 731 24.25 12.31 12.64
CA PRO A 731 24.35 13.65 12.06
C PRO A 731 25.78 14.18 12.10
N TRP A 732 26.19 14.97 11.10
CA TRP A 732 27.57 15.46 10.95
C TRP A 732 28.11 16.12 12.22
N TYR A 733 27.24 16.81 12.99
CA TYR A 733 27.59 17.49 14.24
C TYR A 733 27.81 16.50 15.41
N LEU A 734 27.41 15.23 15.31
CA LEU A 734 27.70 14.16 16.29
C LEU A 734 28.80 13.21 15.80
N SER A 735 29.33 13.43 14.60
CA SER A 735 30.41 12.62 14.06
C SER A 735 31.67 12.69 14.93
N ILE A 736 32.54 11.67 14.80
CA ILE A 736 33.82 11.64 15.53
C ILE A 736 34.66 12.91 15.26
N TRP A 737 34.65 13.40 14.02
CA TRP A 737 35.36 14.60 13.62
C TRP A 737 34.77 15.87 14.25
N ALA A 738 33.45 15.97 14.36
CA ALA A 738 32.76 17.06 15.05
C ALA A 738 33.08 17.06 16.56
N ARG A 739 33.08 15.88 17.20
CA ARG A 739 33.46 15.73 18.61
C ARG A 739 34.89 16.14 18.85
N LEU A 740 35.83 15.75 17.98
CA LEU A 740 37.23 16.19 18.04
C LEU A 740 37.37 17.73 17.85
N PHE A 741 36.57 18.28 16.93
CA PHE A 741 36.53 19.73 16.71
C PHE A 741 35.99 20.47 17.94
N TYR A 742 34.93 19.99 18.58
CA TYR A 742 34.39 20.58 19.82
C TYR A 742 35.37 20.48 20.97
N LEU A 743 36.09 19.34 21.06
CA LEU A 743 37.15 19.18 22.06
C LEU A 743 38.29 20.19 21.81
N ALA A 744 38.72 20.36 20.55
CA ALA A 744 39.73 21.37 20.19
C ALA A 744 39.26 22.80 20.49
N LEU A 745 37.99 23.12 20.23
CA LEU A 745 37.36 24.40 20.56
C LEU A 745 37.32 24.62 22.07
N ALA A 746 36.96 23.60 22.86
CA ALA A 746 36.96 23.67 24.32
C ALA A 746 38.37 23.91 24.87
N ILE A 747 39.37 23.19 24.35
CA ILE A 747 40.80 23.39 24.73
C ILE A 747 41.26 24.81 24.37
N GLY A 748 40.91 25.28 23.16
CA GLY A 748 41.20 26.66 22.70
C GLY A 748 40.54 27.72 23.58
N ALA A 749 39.29 27.52 23.98
CA ALA A 749 38.57 28.42 24.90
C ALA A 749 39.22 28.47 26.30
N VAL A 750 39.61 27.30 26.82
CA VAL A 750 40.34 27.21 28.11
C VAL A 750 41.69 27.91 28.01
N TRP A 751 42.46 27.67 26.94
CA TRP A 751 43.72 28.32 26.68
C TRP A 751 43.57 29.83 26.48
N GLY A 752 42.57 30.27 25.70
CA GLY A 752 42.23 31.68 25.53
C GLY A 752 41.80 32.35 26.82
N GLY A 753 40.97 31.69 27.62
CA GLY A 753 40.60 32.16 28.97
C GLY A 753 41.77 32.29 29.92
N MET A 754 42.70 31.31 29.93
CA MET A 754 43.92 31.34 30.73
C MET A 754 44.85 32.48 30.27
N LYS A 755 44.99 32.64 28.94
CA LYS A 755 45.80 33.73 28.36
C LYS A 755 45.17 35.11 28.67
N PHE A 756 43.85 35.22 28.59
CA PHE A 756 43.13 36.46 28.99
C PHE A 756 43.29 36.75 30.48
N TYR A 757 43.22 35.76 31.33
CA TYR A 757 43.45 35.90 32.79
C TYR A 757 44.86 36.39 33.06
N LEU A 758 45.88 35.78 32.45
CA LEU A 758 47.29 36.17 32.62
C LEU A 758 47.58 37.60 32.09
N VAL A 759 46.93 37.99 30.94
CA VAL A 759 47.04 39.35 30.42
C VAL A 759 46.37 40.37 31.37
N ARG A 760 45.22 40.03 31.92
CA ARG A 760 44.46 40.83 32.86
C ARG A 760 45.27 41.02 34.18
N GLU A 761 45.94 40.00 34.65
CA GLU A 761 46.79 40.02 35.82
C GLU A 761 48.03 40.93 35.61
N ARG A 762 48.70 40.83 34.44
CA ARG A 762 49.80 41.74 34.03
C ARG A 762 49.35 43.19 33.95
N LEU A 763 48.19 43.44 33.35
CA LEU A 763 47.62 44.80 33.27
C LEU A 763 47.27 45.33 34.66
N ALA A 764 46.80 44.50 35.57
CA ALA A 764 46.51 44.91 36.95
C ALA A 764 47.80 45.22 37.75
N GLU A 765 48.88 44.44 37.51
CA GLU A 765 50.23 44.73 38.07
C GLU A 765 50.79 46.01 37.51
N GLU A 766 50.73 46.31 36.22
CA GLU A 766 51.14 47.55 35.61
C GLU A 766 50.35 48.79 36.18
N GLN A 767 49.04 48.57 36.39
CA GLN A 767 48.23 49.64 37.02
C GLN A 767 48.62 49.89 38.51
N ARG A 768 48.97 48.85 39.26
CA ARG A 768 49.44 48.96 40.62
C ARG A 768 50.81 49.68 40.65
N GLN A 769 51.70 49.30 39.74
CA GLN A 769 53.02 49.99 39.63
C GLN A 769 52.88 51.49 39.25
N LYS A 770 51.96 51.78 38.32
CA LYS A 770 51.64 53.18 37.97
C LYS A 770 51.04 53.96 39.15
N ALA A 771 50.17 53.33 39.94
CA ALA A 771 49.57 53.94 41.10
C ALA A 771 50.64 54.23 42.20
N GLU A 772 51.55 53.26 42.43
CA GLU A 772 52.66 53.46 43.40
C GLU A 772 53.60 54.60 42.92
N ILE A 773 53.89 54.68 41.62
CA ILE A 773 54.70 55.78 41.08
C ILE A 773 53.97 57.13 41.24
N LEU A 774 52.65 57.18 41.02
CA LEU A 774 51.84 58.40 41.18
C LEU A 774 51.81 58.84 42.64
N GLU A 775 51.69 57.87 43.57
CA GLU A 775 51.70 58.14 44.98
C GLU A 775 53.06 58.68 45.45
N GLN A 776 54.17 58.12 44.92
CA GLN A 776 55.50 58.69 45.16
C GLN A 776 55.73 60.09 44.61
N VAL A 777 55.15 60.32 43.38
CA VAL A 777 55.20 61.68 42.80
C VAL A 777 54.35 62.68 43.58
N ASP A 778 53.16 62.24 44.06
CA ASP A 778 52.32 63.13 44.87
C ASP A 778 52.93 63.40 46.25
N ALA A 779 53.62 62.42 46.88
CA ALA A 779 54.37 62.57 48.07
C ALA A 779 55.57 63.56 47.91
N ARG A 780 56.30 63.47 46.78
CA ARG A 780 57.33 64.41 46.38
C ARG A 780 56.78 65.79 46.13
N MET A 781 55.65 65.93 45.44
CA MET A 781 54.99 67.20 45.21
C MET A 781 54.53 67.87 46.52
N LYS A 782 53.96 67.08 47.46
CA LYS A 782 53.61 67.56 48.79
C LYS A 782 54.85 68.00 49.60
N PHE A 783 55.97 67.23 49.53
CA PHE A 783 57.21 67.60 50.08
C PHE A 783 57.73 68.92 49.50
N PHE A 784 57.78 69.09 48.16
CA PHE A 784 58.19 70.35 47.53
C PHE A 784 57.26 71.51 47.87
N ALA A 785 55.96 71.34 48.00
CA ALA A 785 55.00 72.35 48.41
C ALA A 785 55.27 72.77 49.88
N SER A 786 55.55 71.83 50.79
CA SER A 786 55.86 72.14 52.13
C SER A 786 57.24 72.85 52.28
N LEU A 787 58.20 72.49 51.42
CA LEU A 787 59.55 73.20 51.36
C LEU A 787 59.37 74.61 50.79
N ALA A 788 58.50 74.77 49.76
CA ALA A 788 58.19 76.16 49.21
C ALA A 788 57.49 77.02 50.25
N GLU A 789 56.56 76.43 51.04
CA GLU A 789 55.95 77.19 52.14
C GLU A 789 56.95 77.60 53.27
N ARG A 790 57.87 76.64 53.59
CA ARG A 790 58.95 76.87 54.53
C ARG A 790 59.95 77.92 54.01
N LEU A 791 60.30 77.86 52.74
CA LEU A 791 61.12 78.85 52.08
C LEU A 791 60.42 80.28 52.02
N LYS A 792 59.09 80.24 51.70
CA LYS A 792 58.28 81.50 51.70
C LYS A 792 58.16 82.15 53.08
N ALA A 793 58.10 81.28 54.17
CA ALA A 793 58.09 81.71 55.52
C ALA A 793 59.51 82.23 55.97
N ALA A 794 60.61 81.64 55.49
CA ALA A 794 61.97 82.04 55.79
C ALA A 794 62.34 83.34 55.05
N VAL A 795 61.88 83.60 53.89
CA VAL A 795 62.14 84.85 53.07
C VAL A 795 61.39 86.04 53.65
N SER A 796 60.35 85.84 54.49
CA SER A 796 59.61 87.00 55.10
C SER A 796 60.19 87.47 56.37
N HIS A 797 61.25 86.84 56.95
CA HIS A 797 61.73 87.24 58.26
C HIS A 797 63.24 87.12 58.55
N ARG A 798 64.21 86.82 57.68
CA ARG A 798 65.64 86.83 57.99
C ARG A 798 66.54 86.98 56.77
N SER A 799 67.84 87.47 57.12
CA SER A 799 68.88 87.85 56.17
C SER A 799 69.46 86.70 55.34
N PHE A 800 70.09 87.07 54.20
CA PHE A 800 70.57 86.22 53.09
C PHE A 800 71.48 85.02 53.48
N GLU A 801 72.07 84.96 54.72
CA GLU A 801 72.96 83.92 55.15
C GLU A 801 72.26 82.63 55.62
N GLU A 802 71.10 82.68 56.14
CA GLU A 802 70.32 81.46 56.58
C GLU A 802 69.63 80.72 55.38
N VAL A 803 69.45 81.37 54.21
CA VAL A 803 68.84 80.75 53.03
C VAL A 803 69.85 79.85 52.31
N THR A 804 71.17 80.19 52.41
CA THR A 804 72.22 79.35 51.71
C THR A 804 72.52 78.07 52.47
N GLN A 805 72.38 78.04 53.81
CA GLN A 805 72.53 76.77 54.56
C GLN A 805 71.36 75.77 54.40
N LEU A 806 70.17 76.22 54.12
CA LEU A 806 69.02 75.35 53.88
C LEU A 806 69.02 74.78 52.49
N VAL A 807 69.64 75.39 51.50
CA VAL A 807 69.75 74.83 50.10
C VAL A 807 70.86 73.80 50.04
N ASP A 808 71.94 73.97 50.72
CA ASP A 808 73.02 72.98 50.72
C ASP A 808 72.72 71.71 51.51
N SER A 809 71.83 71.68 52.48
CA SER A 809 71.42 70.49 53.23
C SER A 809 70.35 69.64 52.46
N SER A 810 69.67 70.18 51.48
CA SER A 810 68.68 69.49 50.69
C SER A 810 69.24 68.82 49.40
N LEU A 811 70.51 69.23 49.01
CA LEU A 811 71.16 68.68 47.85
C LEU A 811 72.04 67.45 48.09
N VAL A 812 72.21 67.02 49.35
CA VAL A 812 73.06 65.85 49.74
C VAL A 812 72.27 64.49 49.81
N VAL A 813 70.94 64.56 49.67
CA VAL A 813 70.12 63.31 49.86
C VAL A 813 69.77 62.57 48.51
N ASP A 814 70.14 63.11 47.34
CA ASP A 814 69.65 62.59 46.06
C ASP A 814 70.74 62.06 45.09
N SER A 815 71.93 61.65 45.62
CA SER A 815 72.99 61.11 44.77
C SER A 815 73.13 59.53 44.81
N THR A 816 72.21 58.79 45.43
CA THR A 816 72.31 57.33 45.57
C THR A 816 71.15 56.52 44.95
N ALA A 817 70.37 57.09 44.01
CA ALA A 817 69.27 56.38 43.31
C ALA A 817 69.32 56.61 41.79
N MET A 818 70.49 56.60 41.22
CA MET A 818 70.60 56.51 39.72
C MET A 818 71.73 55.51 39.36
N ALA A 819 71.44 54.22 39.49
CA ALA A 819 72.15 53.16 38.78
C ALA A 819 71.22 52.03 38.69
N ASP A 820 70.78 51.77 37.49
CA ASP A 820 70.31 50.58 36.87
C ASP A 820 69.12 50.77 35.96
N LEU A 821 69.38 51.16 34.75
CA LEU A 821 68.56 50.95 33.57
C LEU A 821 69.46 50.49 32.41
N PRO A 822 69.31 49.31 31.88
CA PRO A 822 69.99 48.92 30.61
C PRO A 822 69.22 49.50 29.42
N ASN A 823 70.03 50.10 28.61
CA ASN A 823 69.79 50.63 27.30
C ASN A 823 69.68 49.46 26.27
N GLU A 824 68.72 49.48 25.36
CA GLU A 824 68.76 48.87 24.00
C GLU A 824 67.38 49.15 23.43
N GLY A 825 67.22 49.66 22.30
CA GLY A 825 67.94 49.96 21.13
C GLY A 825 66.94 50.28 20.02
N THR A 826 67.13 51.36 19.44
CA THR A 826 66.46 51.95 18.30
C THR A 826 66.48 51.04 17.08
N GLN A 827 65.38 50.96 16.28
CA GLN A 827 65.34 51.01 14.82
C GLN A 827 63.89 51.07 14.37
N ALA A 828 63.47 52.16 13.84
CA ALA A 828 63.40 52.69 12.49
C ALA A 828 62.18 52.24 11.71
N VAL A 829 61.28 53.11 11.48
CA VAL A 829 60.23 53.17 10.49
C VAL A 829 60.81 53.24 9.07
N PRO A 830 60.22 52.70 8.00
CA PRO A 830 59.62 53.66 7.10
C PRO A 830 58.19 53.36 6.62
N SER A 831 57.54 54.45 6.36
CA SER A 831 56.24 54.69 5.69
C SER A 831 56.17 54.21 4.23
N SER A 832 55.02 53.88 3.78
CA SER A 832 54.36 54.50 2.58
C SER A 832 52.97 53.86 2.31
N ASP A 833 51.99 54.69 2.37
CA ASP A 833 50.98 55.03 1.33
C ASP A 833 50.36 53.89 0.51
N SER A 834 49.05 53.71 0.61
CA SER A 834 48.03 54.15 -0.37
C SER A 834 46.68 53.48 -0.15
N THR A 835 45.70 54.31 0.07
CA THR A 835 44.29 54.04 -0.19
C THR A 835 44.04 53.95 -1.69
N PRO A 836 42.89 53.45 -2.26
CA PRO A 836 41.52 53.57 -1.77
C PRO A 836 40.56 52.41 -2.07
N SER A 837 39.44 52.45 -1.36
CA SER A 837 38.03 52.20 -1.75
C SER A 837 37.63 50.87 -2.46
N THR A 838 36.68 50.16 -2.00
CA THR A 838 35.23 50.30 -2.18
C THR A 838 34.50 49.12 -1.55
N GLU A 839 33.46 49.43 -0.82
CA GLU A 839 32.17 48.75 -0.63
C GLU A 839 32.03 47.24 -1.01
N VAL A 840 31.52 46.42 -0.14
CA VAL A 840 30.09 46.09 -0.03
C VAL A 840 29.82 45.30 1.25
N ALA A 841 28.79 45.69 1.91
CA ALA A 841 28.22 45.10 3.11
C ALA A 841 27.69 43.67 2.90
N ALA A 842 27.76 42.86 3.93
CA ALA A 842 26.84 41.74 4.09
C ALA A 842 26.38 41.73 5.55
N GLU A 843 25.15 42.14 5.70
CA GLU A 843 24.38 42.04 6.93
C GLU A 843 23.90 40.62 7.14
N SER A 844 24.07 40.15 8.37
CA SER A 844 23.35 39.00 8.91
C SER A 844 22.19 39.52 9.73
N GLU A 845 20.96 39.27 9.33
CA GLU A 845 19.77 39.44 10.17
C GLU A 845 18.91 38.18 10.22
N ASN A 846 18.65 37.78 11.45
CA ASN A 846 17.53 36.92 11.84
C ASN A 846 16.23 37.68 11.67
N PRO A 847 15.13 37.10 11.15
CA PRO A 847 13.83 37.75 11.29
C PRO A 847 12.99 37.06 12.35
N ALA A 848 12.73 37.81 13.40
CA ALA A 848 11.54 37.69 14.20
C ALA A 848 10.38 38.46 13.55
N GLU A 849 9.19 37.81 13.56
CA GLU A 849 7.87 38.41 13.45
C GLU A 849 7.67 39.75 12.72
N GLU A 850 7.09 39.66 11.52
CA GLU A 850 6.16 40.71 11.05
C GLU A 850 5.02 40.09 10.23
N ALA A 851 3.80 40.22 10.76
CA ALA A 851 2.55 40.03 10.07
C ALA A 851 2.38 41.09 8.98
N SER A 852 2.67 40.80 7.73
CA SER A 852 2.38 41.69 6.62
C SER A 852 0.98 41.46 6.09
N GLN A 853 0.13 42.45 6.23
CA GLN A 853 -1.13 42.68 5.52
C GLN A 853 -0.83 42.64 4.01
N GLN A 854 -1.29 41.57 3.33
CA GLN A 854 -1.33 41.52 1.88
C GLN A 854 -2.52 42.36 1.39
N LYS A 855 -2.23 43.34 0.53
CA LYS A 855 -3.20 44.02 -0.32
C LYS A 855 -4.04 43.01 -1.09
N PRO A 856 -5.35 43.24 -1.30
CA PRO A 856 -6.20 42.34 -2.08
C PRO A 856 -5.75 42.38 -3.55
N MET A 857 -5.27 41.23 -4.03
CA MET A 857 -4.97 40.97 -5.43
C MET A 857 -6.32 40.84 -6.15
N THR A 858 -6.66 41.75 -7.04
CA THR A 858 -7.84 41.63 -7.90
C THR A 858 -7.65 40.45 -8.87
N LEU A 859 -8.40 39.36 -8.62
CA LEU A 859 -8.47 38.18 -9.49
C LEU A 859 -9.06 38.57 -10.85
N SER A 860 -8.53 38.05 -11.95
CA SER A 860 -9.15 38.20 -13.26
C SER A 860 -10.54 37.54 -13.31
N ASP A 861 -11.42 38.03 -14.19
CA ASP A 861 -12.78 37.47 -14.33
C ASP A 861 -12.76 35.97 -14.68
N ALA A 862 -11.74 35.51 -15.44
CA ALA A 862 -11.54 34.11 -15.77
C ALA A 862 -11.13 33.28 -14.55
N ASP A 863 -10.30 33.83 -13.65
CA ASP A 863 -9.87 33.14 -12.42
C ASP A 863 -11.00 33.12 -11.39
N GLN A 864 -11.84 34.14 -11.35
CA GLN A 864 -13.05 34.14 -10.50
C GLN A 864 -14.09 33.12 -10.96
N ARG A 865 -14.28 32.93 -12.28
CA ARG A 865 -15.14 31.87 -12.82
C ARG A 865 -14.61 30.49 -12.47
N LEU A 866 -13.31 30.24 -12.71
CA LEU A 866 -12.69 28.97 -12.37
C LEU A 866 -12.81 28.64 -10.86
N LEU A 867 -12.58 29.63 -9.98
CA LEU A 867 -12.71 29.43 -8.55
C LEU A 867 -14.14 29.10 -8.14
N ARG A 868 -15.13 29.67 -8.83
CA ARG A 868 -16.54 29.36 -8.62
C ARG A 868 -16.86 27.93 -9.04
N GLU A 869 -16.44 27.52 -10.23
CA GLU A 869 -16.61 26.14 -10.73
C GLU A 869 -15.95 25.12 -9.81
N VAL A 870 -14.74 25.41 -9.31
CA VAL A 870 -14.03 24.56 -8.33
C VAL A 870 -14.84 24.44 -7.02
N ASN A 871 -15.38 25.54 -6.51
CA ASN A 871 -16.19 25.52 -5.29
C ASN A 871 -17.49 24.73 -5.48
N GLU A 872 -18.19 24.92 -6.58
CA GLU A 872 -19.42 24.19 -6.92
C GLU A 872 -19.16 22.69 -7.05
N ALA A 873 -18.05 22.30 -7.69
CA ALA A 873 -17.65 20.89 -7.80
C ALA A 873 -17.37 20.27 -6.42
N ILE A 874 -16.64 20.96 -5.54
CA ILE A 874 -16.33 20.47 -4.20
C ILE A 874 -17.61 20.38 -3.34
N GLU A 875 -18.50 21.37 -3.42
CA GLU A 875 -19.77 21.36 -2.68
C GLU A 875 -20.70 20.24 -3.15
N LYS A 876 -20.79 19.99 -4.44
CA LYS A 876 -21.61 18.93 -5.03
C LYS A 876 -21.15 17.52 -4.60
N HIS A 877 -19.84 17.32 -4.45
CA HIS A 877 -19.25 16.04 -4.09
C HIS A 877 -18.71 16.01 -2.64
N MET A 878 -19.22 16.89 -1.77
CA MET A 878 -18.69 17.07 -0.41
C MET A 878 -18.80 15.83 0.47
N ILE A 879 -19.86 15.04 0.33
CA ILE A 879 -20.15 13.84 1.14
C ILE A 879 -19.26 12.66 0.72
N ASP A 880 -18.78 12.67 -0.51
CA ASP A 880 -17.95 11.62 -1.06
C ASP A 880 -16.55 11.67 -0.44
N SER A 881 -16.19 10.63 0.34
CA SER A 881 -14.88 10.52 1.00
C SER A 881 -13.73 10.31 0.01
N ASP A 882 -14.03 9.76 -1.17
CA ASP A 882 -13.06 9.43 -2.21
C ASP A 882 -12.84 10.58 -3.20
N PHE A 883 -13.68 11.63 -3.12
CA PHE A 883 -13.51 12.83 -3.93
C PHE A 883 -12.16 13.52 -3.60
N ASN A 884 -11.28 13.53 -4.56
CA ASN A 884 -9.90 13.99 -4.44
C ASN A 884 -9.53 14.99 -5.57
N VAL A 885 -8.25 15.35 -5.67
CA VAL A 885 -7.75 16.28 -6.67
C VAL A 885 -7.89 15.75 -8.10
N THR A 886 -7.79 14.44 -8.29
CA THR A 886 -7.96 13.80 -9.61
C THR A 886 -9.41 13.90 -10.05
N SER A 887 -10.37 13.59 -9.18
CA SER A 887 -11.80 13.76 -9.45
C SER A 887 -12.15 15.23 -9.77
N LEU A 888 -11.54 16.17 -9.04
CA LEU A 888 -11.72 17.61 -9.33
C LEU A 888 -11.15 18.01 -10.70
N GLN A 889 -10.01 17.45 -11.11
CA GLN A 889 -9.41 17.69 -12.43
C GLN A 889 -10.33 17.23 -13.57
N GLU A 890 -10.92 16.05 -13.42
CA GLU A 890 -11.83 15.48 -14.41
C GLU A 890 -13.09 16.35 -14.59
N ILE A 891 -13.65 16.83 -13.49
CA ILE A 891 -14.85 17.67 -13.51
C ILE A 891 -14.56 19.04 -14.12
N ILE A 892 -13.43 19.66 -13.76
CA ILE A 892 -13.05 21.00 -14.25
C ILE A 892 -12.46 20.96 -15.66
N GLY A 893 -11.98 19.79 -16.13
CA GLY A 893 -11.43 19.61 -17.48
C GLY A 893 -10.07 20.26 -17.70
N ILE A 894 -9.27 20.48 -16.65
CA ILE A 894 -7.92 21.05 -16.75
C ILE A 894 -6.85 20.14 -16.13
N GLY A 895 -5.68 20.09 -16.78
CA GLY A 895 -4.60 19.21 -16.34
C GLY A 895 -4.08 19.53 -14.93
N GLY A 896 -3.66 18.49 -14.18
CA GLY A 896 -3.32 18.59 -12.76
C GLY A 896 -2.26 19.63 -12.41
N LYS A 897 -1.21 19.76 -13.20
CA LYS A 897 -0.18 20.80 -13.01
C LYS A 897 -0.75 22.22 -13.16
N GLN A 898 -1.69 22.40 -14.07
CA GLN A 898 -2.34 23.68 -14.32
C GLN A 898 -3.35 24.02 -13.20
N LEU A 899 -4.17 23.04 -12.76
CA LEU A 899 -5.07 23.18 -11.64
C LEU A 899 -4.32 23.53 -10.35
N TYR A 900 -3.22 22.81 -10.07
CA TYR A 900 -2.36 23.08 -8.91
C TYR A 900 -1.85 24.51 -8.91
N ARG A 901 -1.23 24.94 -10.04
CA ARG A 901 -0.65 26.28 -10.16
C ARG A 901 -1.71 27.39 -10.04
N LYS A 902 -2.90 27.20 -10.64
CA LYS A 902 -3.99 28.19 -10.59
C LYS A 902 -4.60 28.28 -9.20
N ILE A 903 -4.96 27.17 -8.56
CA ILE A 903 -5.51 27.19 -7.20
C ILE A 903 -4.50 27.79 -6.21
N LYS A 904 -3.22 27.42 -6.31
CA LYS A 904 -2.18 27.97 -5.42
C LYS A 904 -1.97 29.47 -5.64
N ALA A 905 -1.99 29.94 -6.88
CA ALA A 905 -1.88 31.37 -7.21
C ALA A 905 -3.10 32.17 -6.71
N MET A 906 -4.32 31.62 -6.83
CA MET A 906 -5.56 32.31 -6.45
C MET A 906 -5.83 32.28 -4.94
N THR A 907 -5.44 31.23 -4.22
CA THR A 907 -5.87 30.96 -2.84
C THR A 907 -4.70 30.85 -1.84
N GLY A 908 -3.46 30.80 -2.32
CA GLY A 908 -2.29 30.54 -1.51
C GLY A 908 -2.15 29.08 -1.03
N LYS A 909 -3.19 28.25 -1.23
CA LYS A 909 -3.27 26.85 -0.74
C LYS A 909 -3.10 25.86 -1.89
N THR A 910 -2.58 24.67 -1.59
CA THR A 910 -2.59 23.56 -2.56
C THR A 910 -4.02 23.08 -2.80
N PRO A 911 -4.34 22.41 -3.93
CA PRO A 911 -5.68 21.86 -4.18
C PRO A 911 -6.19 20.93 -3.07
N VAL A 912 -5.33 20.08 -2.50
CA VAL A 912 -5.67 19.21 -1.36
C VAL A 912 -6.04 20.02 -0.12
N GLU A 913 -5.26 21.04 0.21
CA GLU A 913 -5.54 21.93 1.35
C GLU A 913 -6.79 22.77 1.11
N TYR A 914 -7.06 23.13 -0.12
CA TYR A 914 -8.23 23.90 -0.50
C TYR A 914 -9.52 23.09 -0.34
N ILE A 915 -9.58 21.85 -0.89
CA ILE A 915 -10.71 20.93 -0.69
C ILE A 915 -10.94 20.68 0.80
N ARG A 916 -9.88 20.35 1.53
CA ARG A 916 -9.96 20.13 2.98
C ARG A 916 -10.45 21.35 3.73
N GLY A 917 -9.99 22.55 3.39
CA GLY A 917 -10.42 23.80 4.01
C GLY A 917 -11.90 24.10 3.79
N ILE A 918 -12.47 23.79 2.61
CA ILE A 918 -13.91 23.93 2.34
C ILE A 918 -14.71 22.92 3.18
N ARG A 919 -14.29 21.66 3.24
CA ARG A 919 -14.92 20.62 4.07
C ARG A 919 -14.93 21.02 5.55
N LEU A 920 -13.80 21.52 6.08
CA LEU A 920 -13.70 21.95 7.48
C LEU A 920 -14.55 23.19 7.78
N ARG A 921 -14.66 24.15 6.85
CA ARG A 921 -15.56 25.31 7.00
C ARG A 921 -17.02 24.87 7.08
N LYS A 922 -17.44 23.95 6.21
CA LYS A 922 -18.79 23.39 6.26
C LYS A 922 -19.04 22.64 7.56
N ALA A 923 -18.08 21.85 8.02
CA ALA A 923 -18.12 21.17 9.32
C ALA A 923 -18.31 22.17 10.47
N ALA A 924 -17.53 23.24 10.50
CA ALA A 924 -17.65 24.27 11.53
C ALA A 924 -19.03 24.95 11.53
N MET A 925 -19.62 25.19 10.35
CA MET A 925 -21.00 25.71 10.24
C MET A 925 -22.01 24.73 10.84
N MET A 926 -21.95 23.45 10.50
CA MET A 926 -22.86 22.41 10.99
C MET A 926 -22.71 22.18 12.51
N LEU A 927 -21.46 22.16 13.02
CA LEU A 927 -21.19 22.07 14.47
C LEU A 927 -21.75 23.30 15.21
N LYS A 928 -21.69 24.48 14.60
CA LYS A 928 -22.21 25.72 15.14
C LYS A 928 -23.74 25.75 15.22
N GLU A 929 -24.42 25.02 14.36
CA GLU A 929 -25.87 24.83 14.41
C GLU A 929 -26.34 23.95 15.57
N GLY A 930 -25.47 23.03 16.04
CA GLY A 930 -25.74 22.16 17.19
C GLY A 930 -26.81 21.08 16.97
N LYS A 931 -27.17 20.83 15.70
CA LYS A 931 -28.22 19.85 15.33
C LYS A 931 -27.67 18.45 15.12
N PHE A 932 -26.38 18.32 14.88
CA PHE A 932 -25.74 17.08 14.49
C PHE A 932 -24.61 16.74 15.45
N SER A 933 -24.35 15.45 15.68
CA SER A 933 -23.18 14.98 16.42
C SER A 933 -21.89 15.23 15.61
N VAL A 934 -20.75 15.27 16.29
CA VAL A 934 -19.42 15.41 15.67
C VAL A 934 -19.18 14.34 14.60
N SER A 935 -19.64 13.10 14.82
CA SER A 935 -19.51 12.00 13.87
C SER A 935 -20.39 12.19 12.64
N GLU A 936 -21.63 12.61 12.81
CA GLU A 936 -22.53 12.90 11.69
C GLU A 936 -22.01 14.06 10.83
N VAL A 937 -21.49 15.12 11.46
CA VAL A 937 -20.86 16.23 10.75
C VAL A 937 -19.63 15.74 9.98
N MET A 938 -18.78 14.93 10.58
CA MET A 938 -17.60 14.37 9.95
C MET A 938 -17.93 13.63 8.65
N TYR A 939 -18.89 12.70 8.70
CA TYR A 939 -19.33 11.95 7.51
C TYR A 939 -20.03 12.86 6.47
N SER A 940 -20.84 13.80 6.91
CA SER A 940 -21.55 14.74 6.00
C SER A 940 -20.62 15.66 5.21
N VAL A 941 -19.38 15.84 5.67
CA VAL A 941 -18.36 16.62 4.98
C VAL A 941 -17.25 15.77 4.34
N GLY A 942 -17.47 14.44 4.20
CA GLY A 942 -16.62 13.54 3.45
C GLY A 942 -15.32 13.15 4.16
N PHE A 943 -15.29 13.10 5.51
CA PHE A 943 -14.21 12.49 6.26
C PHE A 943 -14.60 11.10 6.73
N SER A 944 -13.76 10.10 6.45
CA SER A 944 -13.97 8.71 6.86
C SER A 944 -13.25 8.34 8.17
N ASN A 945 -12.29 9.16 8.64
CA ASN A 945 -11.46 8.88 9.83
C ASN A 945 -11.61 9.98 10.89
N SER A 946 -12.11 9.62 12.06
CA SER A 946 -12.39 10.54 13.18
C SER A 946 -11.14 11.20 13.78
N SER A 947 -10.04 10.45 13.92
CA SER A 947 -8.77 10.98 14.42
C SER A 947 -8.16 12.00 13.46
N TYR A 948 -8.21 11.71 12.17
CA TYR A 948 -7.72 12.62 11.13
C TYR A 948 -8.57 13.88 11.03
N PHE A 949 -9.92 13.74 11.06
CA PHE A 949 -10.85 14.88 11.09
C PHE A 949 -10.57 15.80 12.28
N SER A 950 -10.48 15.23 13.50
CA SER A 950 -10.20 16.00 14.72
C SER A 950 -8.87 16.73 14.67
N LYS A 951 -7.81 16.08 14.17
CA LYS A 951 -6.48 16.71 13.99
C LYS A 951 -6.54 17.87 12.98
N CYS A 952 -7.19 17.68 11.84
CA CYS A 952 -7.32 18.72 10.82
C CYS A 952 -8.18 19.89 11.31
N PHE A 953 -9.27 19.61 12.02
CA PHE A 953 -10.15 20.62 12.58
C PHE A 953 -9.44 21.43 13.68
N SER A 954 -8.73 20.77 14.60
CA SER A 954 -7.98 21.45 15.65
C SER A 954 -6.85 22.31 15.10
N LYS A 955 -6.20 21.88 14.01
CA LYS A 955 -5.17 22.68 13.33
C LYS A 955 -5.74 23.95 12.70
N GLU A 956 -6.96 23.91 12.13
CA GLU A 956 -7.60 25.04 11.44
C GLU A 956 -8.29 26.01 12.40
N TYR A 957 -8.87 25.51 13.52
CA TYR A 957 -9.72 26.29 14.43
C TYR A 957 -9.13 26.44 15.86
N GLY A 958 -7.96 25.84 16.14
CA GLY A 958 -7.29 25.95 17.44
C GLY A 958 -7.91 25.12 18.58
N MET A 959 -9.01 24.40 18.31
CA MET A 959 -9.74 23.58 19.29
C MET A 959 -10.37 22.35 18.64
N THR A 960 -10.67 21.31 19.40
CA THR A 960 -11.29 20.09 18.88
C THR A 960 -12.74 20.34 18.43
N PRO A 961 -13.30 19.53 17.49
CA PRO A 961 -14.70 19.65 17.08
C PRO A 961 -15.68 19.64 18.26
N THR A 962 -15.42 18.82 19.28
CA THR A 962 -16.25 18.70 20.49
C THR A 962 -16.19 19.96 21.36
N GLU A 963 -15.01 20.55 21.49
CA GLU A 963 -14.84 21.84 22.19
C GLU A 963 -15.50 22.97 21.44
N PHE A 964 -15.36 23.01 20.11
CA PHE A 964 -15.96 24.02 19.24
C PHE A 964 -17.48 24.01 19.33
N MET A 965 -18.10 22.83 19.45
CA MET A 965 -19.53 22.68 19.64
C MET A 965 -20.00 23.20 21.02
N LYS A 966 -19.17 23.04 22.08
CA LYS A 966 -19.50 23.48 23.45
C LYS A 966 -19.34 24.98 23.70
N VAL A 967 -18.51 25.67 22.95
CA VAL A 967 -18.27 27.14 23.08
C VAL A 967 -19.53 27.97 22.81
N LYS A 968 -20.61 27.35 22.32
CA LYS A 968 -21.87 28.05 21.99
C LYS A 968 -23.07 27.65 22.88
N SER A 969 -22.92 26.75 23.84
CA SER A 969 -23.93 26.47 24.85
C SER A 969 -23.66 27.32 26.15
#